data_ef45d4550687e9bcabb748462825cb19
#
_entry.id   ef45d4550687e9bcabb748462825cb19
#
_cell.length_a   1.000
_cell.length_b   1.000
_cell.length_c   1.000
_cell.angle_alpha   90.00
_cell.angle_beta   90.00
_cell.angle_gamma   90.00
#
_symmetry.space_group_name_H-M   'P 1'
#
loop_
_entity.id
_entity.type
_entity.pdbx_description
1 polymer ?
#
loop_
_entity_poly.entity_id
_entity_poly.type
_entity_poly.pdbx_seq_one_letter_code
_entity_poly.pdbx_strand_id
1 'polypeptide(L)'
;MFFTIIRNKILLLILIFSNLIFAREVFFSGKIIEKATGQPVENANIIIVDAELGTVSDNTGSFSIKLETNEQFIYKVKHIGFQTYSETIRIENINRVYRKIELIKKVERVSPVVVTARGYETEINNIPGSIGIVNQNQISFTSPLGVANIAETIPGINKTSDMPWGSDINIRGLSRDKIVVLVNGNRLSTATAIPARFGTIAPQDIQRIEILKGPLSVQYGTGSIGGVANIITKSGNFSSQPEWNFELNNSFESIAQGKSTYGRLNYNSDKFYFSLSQSYRDYGDYEAGNNIDIPNSQFADYQTNFNLGYKLNNRNSLEFTGQYMEAKNVGIPGGGEQFPPTAKARYPRTSRALYEFQWNYLPAPKFWQKTKLEAYYQPVVREVELIPKVINDSTKMMVNPGANHHVVGFKWQNVFNFGQHNLAAGLEGWQRAYRGYRYKKKVFTYKDNQILQKDKPLPDSRYRPLGIYAEDEYQLNNKMKLNLGARFDQIHIQNKKTYMTIKPPSDSIRWEASEDTDYSYSLQSGLIYSMNSTLDFNFLIARAFRSPSLEERYQYIDLGSIVKVGDPALDSENSWYFESGIDWQTEYFTWNTNIFYNLTRDLVIDKPGTYEGQDALIKINAGKARLYGFDAQIKWLIDTGFYLKGRVDYTRGYDLEKDQNLPSMPPLHFNFIAHYEPFSNIWSELVLEGAADQEQTAPGESETPGFYILNIKAGYKNFDLMASRHSINFGIKNLLDRQYKRHLTRSRGFELYEPGRSFYINWNIRI
;
A
#
# COMPACT_ATOMS: atom_id res chain seq x y z
N MET A 1 -71.90 -9.56 62.35
CA MET A 1 -71.30 -8.85 61.21
C MET A 1 -69.89 -8.26 61.50
N PHE A 2 -69.60 -7.85 62.70
CA PHE A 2 -68.29 -7.26 63.10
C PHE A 2 -67.17 -8.25 63.22
N PHE A 3 -67.47 -9.46 63.66
CA PHE A 3 -66.42 -10.55 63.84
C PHE A 3 -65.93 -11.17 62.54
N THR A 4 -66.72 -11.14 61.48
CA THR A 4 -66.35 -11.70 60.18
C THR A 4 -65.42 -10.79 59.41
N ILE A 5 -65.52 -9.47 59.59
CA ILE A 5 -64.66 -8.47 58.94
C ILE A 5 -63.30 -8.46 59.59
N ILE A 6 -63.17 -8.62 60.89
CA ILE A 6 -61.82 -8.73 61.58
C ILE A 6 -61.08 -10.02 61.21
N ARG A 7 -61.80 -11.14 61.13
CA ARG A 7 -61.20 -12.43 60.73
C ARG A 7 -60.65 -12.39 59.30
N ASN A 8 -61.33 -11.78 58.36
CA ASN A 8 -60.88 -11.65 56.97
C ASN A 8 -59.74 -10.65 56.80
N LYS A 9 -59.67 -9.60 57.62
CA LYS A 9 -58.51 -8.66 57.60
C LYS A 9 -57.26 -9.27 58.25
N ILE A 10 -57.39 -10.10 59.27
CA ILE A 10 -56.29 -10.82 59.89
C ILE A 10 -55.79 -11.92 58.95
N LEU A 11 -56.65 -12.63 58.21
CA LEU A 11 -56.24 -13.60 57.17
C LEU A 11 -55.51 -12.89 56.00
N LEU A 12 -55.93 -11.69 55.60
CA LEU A 12 -55.28 -10.88 54.57
C LEU A 12 -53.92 -10.35 55.03
N LEU A 13 -53.76 -10.01 56.32
CA LEU A 13 -52.48 -9.62 56.89
C LEU A 13 -51.51 -10.79 57.01
N ILE A 14 -51.99 -11.99 57.34
CA ILE A 14 -51.15 -13.20 57.41
C ILE A 14 -50.71 -13.66 55.99
N LEU A 15 -51.57 -13.47 54.97
CA LEU A 15 -51.23 -13.72 53.57
C LEU A 15 -50.24 -12.69 52.99
N ILE A 16 -50.22 -11.47 53.51
CA ILE A 16 -49.23 -10.46 53.09
C ILE A 16 -47.88 -10.65 53.79
N PHE A 17 -47.85 -11.21 55.01
CA PHE A 17 -46.64 -11.51 55.73
C PHE A 17 -46.01 -12.88 55.34
N SER A 18 -46.71 -13.80 54.67
CA SER A 18 -46.17 -15.10 54.23
C SER A 18 -45.29 -15.04 52.96
N ASN A 19 -45.13 -13.86 52.32
CA ASN A 19 -44.26 -13.65 51.15
C ASN A 19 -43.04 -12.78 51.44
N LEU A 20 -42.60 -12.62 52.69
CA LEU A 20 -41.27 -12.15 53.01
C LEU A 20 -40.28 -13.29 52.73
N ILE A 21 -39.96 -13.45 51.44
CA ILE A 21 -38.79 -14.23 51.00
C ILE A 21 -37.57 -13.44 51.48
N PHE A 22 -36.95 -13.88 52.60
CA PHE A 22 -35.67 -13.32 53.03
C PHE A 22 -34.62 -13.64 52.01
N ALA A 23 -34.13 -12.63 51.29
CA ALA A 23 -32.97 -12.76 50.46
C ALA A 23 -31.80 -13.28 51.30
N ARG A 24 -31.18 -14.36 50.86
CA ARG A 24 -30.09 -14.99 51.58
C ARG A 24 -28.75 -14.39 51.18
N GLU A 25 -27.92 -14.05 52.16
CA GLU A 25 -26.56 -13.58 51.89
C GLU A 25 -25.69 -14.75 51.35
N VAL A 26 -25.09 -14.54 50.20
CA VAL A 26 -24.16 -15.47 49.53
C VAL A 26 -22.82 -14.79 49.28
N PHE A 27 -21.76 -15.49 49.69
CA PHE A 27 -20.40 -15.07 49.36
C PHE A 27 -19.95 -15.82 48.10
N PHE A 28 -19.81 -15.06 46.98
CA PHE A 28 -19.26 -15.56 45.74
C PHE A 28 -17.82 -15.13 45.62
N SER A 29 -16.92 -16.13 45.50
CA SER A 29 -15.48 -15.89 45.35
C SER A 29 -14.90 -16.84 44.30
N GLY A 30 -13.73 -16.54 43.82
CA GLY A 30 -13.06 -17.39 42.85
C GLY A 30 -11.70 -16.88 42.43
N LYS A 31 -11.15 -17.61 41.46
CA LYS A 31 -9.88 -17.26 40.81
C LYS A 31 -10.07 -17.30 39.29
N ILE A 32 -9.63 -16.22 38.65
CA ILE A 32 -9.68 -16.07 37.20
C ILE A 32 -8.28 -16.31 36.65
N ILE A 33 -8.19 -17.22 35.69
CA ILE A 33 -6.93 -17.57 35.03
C ILE A 33 -7.12 -17.53 33.50
N GLU A 34 -6.05 -17.35 32.77
CA GLU A 34 -6.00 -17.59 31.34
C GLU A 34 -5.99 -19.09 31.05
N LYS A 35 -6.91 -19.58 30.23
CA LYS A 35 -7.10 -21.02 29.93
C LYS A 35 -5.84 -21.66 29.33
N ALA A 36 -5.12 -20.94 28.46
CA ALA A 36 -3.96 -21.47 27.73
C ALA A 36 -2.70 -21.56 28.60
N THR A 37 -2.46 -20.59 29.46
CA THR A 37 -1.20 -20.42 30.22
C THR A 37 -1.34 -20.77 31.71
N GLY A 38 -2.58 -20.79 32.24
CA GLY A 38 -2.86 -20.88 33.67
C GLY A 38 -2.46 -19.65 34.49
N GLN A 39 -1.98 -18.58 33.84
CA GLN A 39 -1.59 -17.34 34.50
C GLN A 39 -2.81 -16.61 35.08
N PRO A 40 -2.69 -15.94 36.24
CA PRO A 40 -3.77 -15.16 36.81
C PRO A 40 -4.14 -13.98 35.90
N VAL A 41 -5.43 -13.66 35.80
CA VAL A 41 -5.95 -12.50 35.08
C VAL A 41 -6.32 -11.42 36.10
N GLU A 42 -5.53 -10.36 36.18
CA GLU A 42 -5.74 -9.18 36.99
C GLU A 42 -6.74 -8.21 36.32
N ASN A 43 -7.46 -7.42 37.11
CA ASN A 43 -8.40 -6.37 36.63
C ASN A 43 -9.57 -6.90 35.76
N ALA A 44 -9.95 -8.16 35.88
CA ALA A 44 -11.16 -8.68 35.27
C ALA A 44 -12.40 -8.20 36.05
N ASN A 45 -13.39 -7.64 35.35
CA ASN A 45 -14.64 -7.16 35.96
C ASN A 45 -15.62 -8.33 36.09
N ILE A 46 -16.01 -8.68 37.30
CA ILE A 46 -17.04 -9.65 37.65
C ILE A 46 -18.34 -8.89 37.92
N ILE A 47 -19.37 -9.10 37.10
CA ILE A 47 -20.64 -8.37 37.16
C ILE A 47 -21.75 -9.37 37.47
N ILE A 48 -22.50 -9.16 38.52
CA ILE A 48 -23.74 -9.89 38.84
C ILE A 48 -24.87 -9.20 38.09
N VAL A 49 -25.42 -9.86 37.07
CA VAL A 49 -26.35 -9.24 36.11
C VAL A 49 -27.65 -8.82 36.77
N ASP A 50 -28.16 -9.63 37.70
CA ASP A 50 -29.47 -9.45 38.29
C ASP A 50 -29.48 -8.48 39.50
N ALA A 51 -28.30 -8.12 40.02
CA ALA A 51 -28.16 -7.29 41.23
C ALA A 51 -27.44 -5.95 40.99
N GLU A 52 -27.00 -5.66 39.78
CA GLU A 52 -26.15 -4.50 39.40
C GLU A 52 -24.90 -4.32 40.32
N LEU A 53 -24.42 -5.45 40.87
CA LEU A 53 -23.23 -5.50 41.71
C LEU A 53 -22.03 -6.00 40.91
N GLY A 54 -20.84 -5.54 41.26
CA GLY A 54 -19.62 -6.00 40.62
C GLY A 54 -18.40 -5.88 41.51
N THR A 55 -17.36 -6.63 41.16
CA THR A 55 -16.01 -6.59 41.76
C THR A 55 -14.97 -6.79 40.67
N VAL A 56 -13.69 -6.63 41.04
CA VAL A 56 -12.56 -6.78 40.11
C VAL A 56 -11.58 -7.79 40.68
N SER A 57 -10.94 -8.61 39.82
CA SER A 57 -9.89 -9.53 40.25
C SER A 57 -8.59 -8.78 40.58
N ASP A 58 -7.90 -9.24 41.62
CA ASP A 58 -6.60 -8.75 42.06
C ASP A 58 -5.43 -9.31 41.19
N ASN A 59 -4.19 -8.96 41.57
CA ASN A 59 -2.98 -9.40 40.88
C ASN A 59 -2.72 -10.91 40.92
N THR A 60 -3.42 -11.65 41.79
CA THR A 60 -3.39 -13.12 41.85
C THR A 60 -4.55 -13.77 41.05
N GLY A 61 -5.38 -12.92 40.40
CA GLY A 61 -6.59 -13.31 39.72
C GLY A 61 -7.77 -13.63 40.67
N SER A 62 -7.64 -13.37 41.98
CA SER A 62 -8.67 -13.68 42.97
C SER A 62 -9.70 -12.60 43.07
N PHE A 63 -10.95 -12.95 43.35
CA PHE A 63 -12.06 -12.04 43.58
C PHE A 63 -12.99 -12.53 44.68
N SER A 64 -13.73 -11.63 45.31
CA SER A 64 -14.78 -11.92 46.26
C SER A 64 -15.85 -10.84 46.19
N ILE A 65 -17.13 -11.24 46.22
CA ILE A 65 -18.31 -10.38 46.26
C ILE A 65 -19.38 -11.00 47.14
N LYS A 66 -20.04 -10.15 47.91
CA LYS A 66 -21.19 -10.48 48.73
C LYS A 66 -22.45 -10.03 48.01
N LEU A 67 -23.43 -10.91 47.85
CA LEU A 67 -24.70 -10.63 47.20
C LEU A 67 -25.86 -11.25 47.97
N GLU A 68 -27.06 -10.67 47.79
CA GLU A 68 -28.32 -11.18 48.31
C GLU A 68 -29.12 -11.78 47.17
N THR A 69 -29.43 -13.09 47.27
CA THR A 69 -30.20 -13.79 46.23
C THR A 69 -30.93 -14.99 46.82
N ASN A 70 -32.00 -15.47 46.16
CA ASN A 70 -32.83 -16.52 46.70
C ASN A 70 -32.65 -17.90 46.09
N GLU A 71 -32.45 -17.99 44.76
CA GLU A 71 -32.40 -19.28 44.08
C GLU A 71 -31.22 -19.42 43.09
N GLN A 72 -30.94 -18.36 42.37
CA GLN A 72 -29.88 -18.34 41.36
C GLN A 72 -29.42 -16.94 41.08
N PHE A 73 -28.21 -16.77 40.49
CA PHE A 73 -27.74 -15.51 39.92
C PHE A 73 -26.90 -15.79 38.70
N ILE A 74 -26.93 -14.80 37.75
CA ILE A 74 -26.10 -14.81 36.54
C ILE A 74 -24.93 -13.86 36.77
N TYR A 75 -23.72 -14.35 36.55
CA TYR A 75 -22.56 -13.48 36.54
C TYR A 75 -21.88 -13.48 35.19
N LYS A 76 -21.25 -12.35 34.88
CA LYS A 76 -20.43 -12.15 33.68
C LYS A 76 -19.04 -11.68 34.09
N VAL A 77 -18.02 -12.28 33.50
CA VAL A 77 -16.64 -11.85 33.64
C VAL A 77 -16.18 -11.18 32.35
N LYS A 78 -15.76 -9.92 32.45
CA LYS A 78 -15.28 -9.12 31.33
C LYS A 78 -13.87 -8.63 31.60
N HIS A 79 -12.98 -8.79 30.62
CA HIS A 79 -11.64 -8.22 30.64
C HIS A 79 -11.23 -7.82 29.22
N ILE A 80 -10.48 -6.71 29.07
CA ILE A 80 -9.91 -6.31 27.79
C ILE A 80 -8.92 -7.41 27.35
N GLY A 81 -9.10 -7.97 26.17
CA GLY A 81 -8.26 -9.07 25.65
C GLY A 81 -8.76 -10.48 25.93
N PHE A 82 -9.90 -10.66 26.62
CA PHE A 82 -10.51 -11.97 26.84
C PHE A 82 -11.97 -12.02 26.37
N GLN A 83 -12.43 -13.20 26.00
CA GLN A 83 -13.85 -13.45 25.69
C GLN A 83 -14.67 -13.29 26.96
N THR A 84 -15.86 -12.65 26.84
CA THR A 84 -16.76 -12.53 27.98
C THR A 84 -17.24 -13.92 28.41
N TYR A 85 -16.97 -14.29 29.65
CA TYR A 85 -17.47 -15.50 30.26
C TYR A 85 -18.80 -15.21 30.96
N SER A 86 -19.78 -16.12 30.91
CA SER A 86 -21.06 -15.98 31.62
C SER A 86 -21.52 -17.36 32.09
N GLU A 87 -21.96 -17.44 33.34
CA GLU A 87 -22.49 -18.67 33.96
C GLU A 87 -23.65 -18.31 34.87
N THR A 88 -24.62 -19.23 34.99
CA THR A 88 -25.71 -19.17 35.94
C THR A 88 -25.44 -20.09 37.10
N ILE A 89 -25.40 -19.57 38.32
CA ILE A 89 -25.23 -20.38 39.53
C ILE A 89 -26.56 -20.54 40.22
N ARG A 90 -26.95 -21.80 40.47
CA ARG A 90 -28.09 -22.15 41.32
C ARG A 90 -27.59 -22.37 42.75
N ILE A 91 -28.36 -21.86 43.73
CA ILE A 91 -28.03 -21.92 45.13
C ILE A 91 -28.89 -22.97 45.80
N GLU A 92 -28.31 -24.11 46.05
CA GLU A 92 -28.94 -25.19 46.80
C GLU A 92 -28.30 -25.29 48.19
N ASN A 93 -28.88 -24.59 49.19
CA ASN A 93 -28.43 -24.59 50.59
C ASN A 93 -26.96 -24.24 50.88
N ILE A 94 -26.30 -23.44 49.99
CA ILE A 94 -24.90 -23.06 50.11
C ILE A 94 -24.78 -21.55 50.31
N ASN A 95 -24.05 -21.09 51.36
CA ASN A 95 -23.80 -19.65 51.61
C ASN A 95 -22.46 -19.16 51.01
N ARG A 96 -21.65 -20.08 50.51
CA ARG A 96 -20.34 -19.74 49.89
C ARG A 96 -20.19 -20.52 48.58
N VAL A 97 -19.93 -19.77 47.50
CA VAL A 97 -19.69 -20.32 46.18
C VAL A 97 -18.27 -19.97 45.77
N TYR A 98 -17.49 -20.95 45.36
CA TYR A 98 -16.15 -20.72 44.79
C TYR A 98 -16.12 -21.22 43.35
N ARG A 99 -15.52 -20.43 42.42
CA ARG A 99 -15.32 -20.80 41.02
C ARG A 99 -13.89 -20.54 40.58
N LYS A 100 -13.31 -21.51 39.89
CA LYS A 100 -12.13 -21.32 39.07
C LYS A 100 -12.65 -20.99 37.64
N ILE A 101 -12.38 -19.77 37.17
CA ILE A 101 -12.89 -19.27 35.89
C ILE A 101 -11.72 -19.22 34.92
N GLU A 102 -11.87 -19.91 33.79
CA GLU A 102 -10.87 -19.95 32.73
C GLU A 102 -11.31 -19.05 31.59
N LEU A 103 -10.64 -17.91 31.44
CA LEU A 103 -10.89 -16.99 30.35
C LEU A 103 -10.08 -17.40 29.12
N ILE A 104 -10.77 -17.38 27.99
CA ILE A 104 -10.15 -17.57 26.68
C ILE A 104 -9.73 -16.20 26.17
N LYS A 105 -8.46 -16.06 25.82
CA LYS A 105 -7.95 -14.82 25.24
C LYS A 105 -8.77 -14.44 24.00
N LYS A 106 -9.31 -13.24 23.99
CA LYS A 106 -9.99 -12.72 22.82
C LYS A 106 -8.91 -12.33 21.82
N VAL A 107 -8.79 -13.09 20.75
CA VAL A 107 -8.05 -12.59 19.57
C VAL A 107 -8.87 -11.42 19.03
N GLU A 108 -8.55 -10.21 19.46
CA GLU A 108 -9.00 -9.05 18.72
C GLU A 108 -8.32 -9.16 17.35
N ARG A 109 -9.12 -9.39 16.33
CA ARG A 109 -8.69 -9.11 14.96
C ARG A 109 -8.42 -7.60 14.92
N VAL A 110 -7.20 -7.19 15.24
CA VAL A 110 -6.75 -5.84 14.94
C VAL A 110 -6.58 -5.81 13.43
N SER A 111 -7.68 -5.68 12.72
CA SER A 111 -7.65 -5.49 11.29
C SER A 111 -7.06 -4.10 11.03
N PRO A 112 -6.00 -3.98 10.24
CA PRO A 112 -5.49 -2.68 9.86
C PRO A 112 -6.59 -1.92 9.13
N VAL A 113 -6.74 -0.66 9.48
CA VAL A 113 -7.71 0.23 8.83
C VAL A 113 -7.20 0.59 7.45
N VAL A 114 -8.01 0.37 6.41
CA VAL A 114 -7.69 0.72 5.02
C VAL A 114 -8.49 1.96 4.62
N VAL A 115 -7.81 3.02 4.21
CA VAL A 115 -8.48 4.28 3.83
C VAL A 115 -8.87 4.31 2.35
N THR A 116 -8.12 3.61 1.51
CA THR A 116 -8.17 3.76 0.06
C THR A 116 -9.38 3.16 -0.62
N ALA A 117 -9.86 2.04 -0.13
CA ALA A 117 -10.86 1.26 -0.86
C ALA A 117 -12.22 1.95 -0.99
N ARG A 118 -12.53 2.88 -0.08
CA ARG A 118 -13.82 3.59 -0.05
C ARG A 118 -13.71 5.06 0.33
N GLY A 119 -12.49 5.64 0.31
CA GLY A 119 -12.25 7.03 0.74
C GLY A 119 -12.58 7.32 2.21
N TYR A 120 -12.97 6.33 2.99
CA TYR A 120 -13.13 6.37 4.44
C TYR A 120 -12.46 5.15 5.06
N GLU A 121 -12.17 5.26 6.34
CA GLU A 121 -11.53 4.18 7.10
C GLU A 121 -12.46 2.97 7.18
N THR A 122 -12.01 1.84 6.67
CA THR A 122 -12.73 0.57 6.75
C THR A 122 -11.78 -0.56 7.12
N GLU A 123 -12.30 -1.57 7.77
CA GLU A 123 -11.53 -2.77 8.09
C GLU A 123 -11.23 -3.57 6.83
N ILE A 124 -10.00 -4.08 6.70
CA ILE A 124 -9.56 -4.89 5.56
C ILE A 124 -10.50 -6.07 5.28
N ASN A 125 -11.01 -6.69 6.34
CA ASN A 125 -11.93 -7.84 6.26
C ASN A 125 -13.32 -7.48 5.70
N ASN A 126 -13.61 -6.19 5.51
CA ASN A 126 -14.87 -5.73 4.91
C ASN A 126 -14.75 -5.54 3.39
N ILE A 127 -13.59 -5.80 2.82
CA ILE A 127 -13.33 -5.58 1.39
C ILE A 127 -13.17 -6.96 0.72
N PRO A 128 -14.02 -7.32 -0.22
CA PRO A 128 -13.86 -8.56 -0.97
C PRO A 128 -12.67 -8.43 -1.91
N GLY A 129 -11.78 -9.42 -1.91
CA GLY A 129 -10.59 -9.46 -2.74
C GLY A 129 -9.30 -9.16 -1.99
N SER A 130 -8.18 -9.27 -2.67
CA SER A 130 -6.85 -9.27 -2.07
C SER A 130 -6.28 -7.88 -1.89
N ILE A 131 -6.03 -7.52 -0.63
CA ILE A 131 -5.38 -6.26 -0.24
C ILE A 131 -4.10 -6.57 0.53
N GLY A 132 -3.02 -5.89 0.16
CA GLY A 132 -1.76 -5.94 0.88
C GLY A 132 -1.51 -4.65 1.64
N ILE A 133 -1.07 -4.75 2.89
CA ILE A 133 -0.68 -3.61 3.71
C ILE A 133 0.69 -3.85 4.31
N VAL A 134 1.55 -2.84 4.23
CA VAL A 134 2.80 -2.78 5.00
C VAL A 134 2.74 -1.55 5.89
N ASN A 135 2.78 -1.77 7.19
CA ASN A 135 2.70 -0.69 8.18
C ASN A 135 4.10 -0.17 8.60
N GLN A 136 4.13 0.94 9.34
CA GLN A 136 5.37 1.59 9.79
C GLN A 136 6.28 0.66 10.59
N ASN A 137 5.74 -0.22 11.44
CA ASN A 137 6.56 -1.14 12.23
C ASN A 137 7.34 -2.11 11.33
N GLN A 138 6.69 -2.64 10.31
CA GLN A 138 7.35 -3.53 9.33
C GLN A 138 8.42 -2.78 8.51
N ILE A 139 8.17 -1.50 8.16
CA ILE A 139 9.13 -0.66 7.44
C ILE A 139 10.36 -0.36 8.31
N SER A 140 10.17 -0.08 9.59
CA SER A 140 11.25 0.33 10.51
C SER A 140 12.26 -0.79 10.81
N PHE A 141 11.87 -2.06 10.64
CA PHE A 141 12.77 -3.22 10.83
C PHE A 141 13.66 -3.51 9.62
N THR A 142 13.49 -2.77 8.52
CA THR A 142 14.26 -2.94 7.30
C THR A 142 14.97 -1.62 6.96
N SER A 143 16.03 -1.69 6.15
CA SER A 143 16.63 -0.53 5.51
C SER A 143 16.24 -0.54 4.03
N PRO A 144 15.02 -0.07 3.67
CA PRO A 144 14.57 -0.13 2.29
C PRO A 144 15.19 1.00 1.47
N LEU A 145 15.74 0.67 0.30
CA LEU A 145 16.24 1.66 -0.67
C LEU A 145 15.09 2.48 -1.28
N GLY A 146 13.90 1.90 -1.41
CA GLY A 146 12.75 2.57 -1.99
C GLY A 146 11.41 1.91 -1.65
N VAL A 147 10.34 2.51 -2.12
CA VAL A 147 8.96 2.05 -1.92
C VAL A 147 8.74 0.65 -2.47
N ALA A 148 9.32 0.32 -3.63
CA ALA A 148 9.16 -0.99 -4.24
C ALA A 148 9.76 -2.13 -3.37
N ASN A 149 10.87 -1.86 -2.66
CA ASN A 149 11.45 -2.83 -1.71
C ASN A 149 10.55 -3.09 -0.50
N ILE A 150 9.75 -2.10 -0.11
CA ILE A 150 8.74 -2.27 0.94
C ILE A 150 7.56 -3.08 0.40
N ALA A 151 7.06 -2.70 -0.77
CA ALA A 151 5.87 -3.28 -1.39
C ALA A 151 6.04 -4.76 -1.77
N GLU A 152 7.25 -5.17 -2.22
CA GLU A 152 7.54 -6.57 -2.58
C GLU A 152 7.46 -7.54 -1.39
N THR A 153 7.29 -7.02 -0.15
CA THR A 153 6.97 -7.87 1.01
C THR A 153 5.53 -8.37 1.02
N ILE A 154 4.68 -7.91 0.11
CA ILE A 154 3.28 -8.33 -0.06
C ILE A 154 3.25 -9.45 -1.13
N PRO A 155 2.57 -10.60 -0.90
CA PRO A 155 2.41 -11.64 -1.92
C PRO A 155 1.75 -11.09 -3.20
N GLY A 156 2.18 -11.54 -4.39
CA GLY A 156 1.66 -11.07 -5.68
C GLY A 156 2.19 -9.71 -6.13
N ILE A 157 3.14 -9.13 -5.37
CA ILE A 157 3.83 -7.88 -5.71
C ILE A 157 5.31 -8.19 -5.96
N ASN A 158 5.78 -7.82 -7.14
CA ASN A 158 7.16 -8.01 -7.54
C ASN A 158 7.81 -6.66 -7.85
N LYS A 159 9.09 -6.50 -7.48
CA LYS A 159 9.86 -5.32 -7.83
C LYS A 159 10.25 -5.36 -9.30
N THR A 160 10.08 -4.24 -9.99
CA THR A 160 10.70 -3.99 -11.29
C THR A 160 11.71 -2.85 -11.12
N SER A 161 12.88 -2.94 -11.73
CA SER A 161 13.92 -1.94 -11.51
C SER A 161 14.79 -1.74 -12.73
N ASP A 162 15.09 -0.48 -13.03
CA ASP A 162 16.16 -0.09 -13.94
C ASP A 162 17.32 0.56 -13.16
N MET A 163 17.12 0.85 -11.88
CA MET A 163 18.08 1.50 -10.99
C MET A 163 17.63 1.37 -9.53
N PRO A 164 18.54 1.45 -8.55
CA PRO A 164 18.17 1.34 -7.13
C PRO A 164 17.14 2.39 -6.68
N TRP A 165 17.31 3.64 -7.11
CA TRP A 165 16.44 4.75 -6.74
C TRP A 165 15.06 4.71 -7.42
N GLY A 166 15.00 4.34 -8.69
CA GLY A 166 13.81 4.42 -9.55
C GLY A 166 13.10 3.09 -9.76
N SER A 167 13.05 2.21 -8.76
CA SER A 167 12.28 0.97 -8.85
C SER A 167 10.78 1.24 -8.92
N ASP A 168 10.06 0.34 -9.57
CA ASP A 168 8.60 0.32 -9.68
C ASP A 168 8.08 -1.05 -9.21
N ILE A 169 6.78 -1.26 -9.21
CA ILE A 169 6.14 -2.53 -8.83
C ILE A 169 5.39 -3.15 -9.99
N ASN A 170 5.31 -4.47 -9.95
CA ASN A 170 4.42 -5.30 -10.77
C ASN A 170 3.39 -5.92 -9.83
N ILE A 171 2.12 -5.77 -10.16
CA ILE A 171 0.99 -6.37 -9.44
C ILE A 171 0.41 -7.47 -10.32
N ARG A 172 0.59 -8.74 -9.97
CA ARG A 172 0.01 -9.87 -10.70
C ARG A 172 0.25 -9.80 -12.21
N GLY A 173 1.49 -9.52 -12.64
CA GLY A 173 1.89 -9.44 -14.05
C GLY A 173 1.67 -8.07 -14.72
N LEU A 174 1.03 -7.12 -14.06
CA LEU A 174 0.78 -5.78 -14.61
C LEU A 174 1.62 -4.71 -13.91
N SER A 175 2.10 -3.71 -14.67
CA SER A 175 2.98 -2.65 -14.16
C SER A 175 2.79 -1.33 -14.91
N ARG A 176 3.50 -0.28 -14.51
CA ARG A 176 3.54 1.03 -15.16
C ARG A 176 2.16 1.68 -15.27
N ASP A 177 1.70 2.02 -16.51
CA ASP A 177 0.42 2.69 -16.77
C ASP A 177 -0.81 1.84 -16.44
N LYS A 178 -0.63 0.53 -16.18
CA LYS A 178 -1.69 -0.40 -15.78
C LYS A 178 -1.95 -0.41 -14.27
N ILE A 179 -1.16 0.35 -13.50
CA ILE A 179 -1.28 0.50 -12.04
C ILE A 179 -1.46 1.97 -11.70
N VAL A 180 -2.46 2.26 -10.88
CA VAL A 180 -2.65 3.57 -10.27
C VAL A 180 -1.70 3.72 -9.07
N VAL A 181 -0.90 4.79 -9.07
CA VAL A 181 -0.05 5.13 -7.93
C VAL A 181 -0.57 6.41 -7.30
N LEU A 182 -0.75 6.37 -5.99
CA LEU A 182 -1.27 7.48 -5.19
C LEU A 182 -0.29 7.83 -4.06
N VAL A 183 -0.27 9.11 -3.70
CA VAL A 183 0.36 9.61 -2.47
C VAL A 183 -0.71 10.32 -1.68
N ASN A 184 -1.03 9.81 -0.49
CA ASN A 184 -2.14 10.27 0.36
C ASN A 184 -3.49 10.30 -0.38
N GLY A 185 -3.73 9.33 -1.30
CA GLY A 185 -4.92 9.30 -2.14
C GLY A 185 -4.84 10.15 -3.40
N ASN A 186 -3.82 11.00 -3.58
CA ASN A 186 -3.66 11.87 -4.74
C ASN A 186 -2.85 11.20 -5.84
N ARG A 187 -3.33 11.28 -7.08
CA ARG A 187 -2.73 10.58 -8.22
C ARG A 187 -1.33 11.11 -8.55
N LEU A 188 -0.34 10.23 -8.52
CA LEU A 188 1.02 10.48 -9.00
C LEU A 188 1.15 10.03 -10.45
N SER A 189 1.11 10.98 -11.39
CA SER A 189 1.19 10.71 -12.82
C SER A 189 2.39 11.42 -13.43
N THR A 190 3.29 10.65 -14.02
CA THR A 190 4.49 11.10 -14.73
C THR A 190 4.80 10.10 -15.85
N ALA A 191 5.80 10.39 -16.70
CA ALA A 191 6.21 9.45 -17.73
C ALA A 191 6.77 8.15 -17.13
N THR A 192 6.41 7.03 -17.71
CA THR A 192 6.68 5.68 -17.21
C THR A 192 7.77 4.94 -18.00
N ALA A 193 8.28 5.52 -19.08
CA ALA A 193 9.30 4.90 -19.93
C ALA A 193 10.60 4.58 -19.17
N ILE A 194 11.00 5.45 -18.24
CA ILE A 194 12.06 5.23 -17.25
C ILE A 194 11.39 5.47 -15.89
N PRO A 195 11.08 4.42 -15.10
CA PRO A 195 10.30 4.61 -13.89
C PRO A 195 11.07 5.42 -12.86
N ALA A 196 10.39 6.43 -12.31
CA ALA A 196 10.92 7.28 -11.25
C ALA A 196 9.85 7.62 -10.20
N ARG A 197 8.63 7.07 -10.33
CA ARG A 197 7.49 7.43 -9.49
C ARG A 197 7.78 7.20 -8.01
N PHE A 198 8.15 6.00 -7.66
CA PHE A 198 8.39 5.60 -6.27
C PHE A 198 9.70 6.17 -5.70
N GLY A 199 10.69 6.50 -6.53
CA GLY A 199 11.91 7.19 -6.09
C GLY A 199 11.63 8.58 -5.53
N THR A 200 10.53 9.21 -5.96
CA THR A 200 10.11 10.54 -5.48
C THR A 200 9.46 10.53 -4.08
N ILE A 201 9.51 9.42 -3.35
CA ILE A 201 8.92 9.25 -2.03
C ILE A 201 9.97 8.65 -1.09
N ALA A 202 10.32 9.35 0.00
CA ALA A 202 11.28 8.86 0.98
C ALA A 202 10.67 7.72 1.81
N PRO A 203 11.30 6.53 1.86
CA PRO A 203 10.80 5.40 2.63
C PRO A 203 10.59 5.68 4.10
N GLN A 204 11.43 6.52 4.72
CA GLN A 204 11.39 6.84 6.15
C GLN A 204 10.15 7.66 6.56
N ASP A 205 9.57 8.39 5.59
CA ASP A 205 8.37 9.21 5.81
C ASP A 205 7.05 8.45 5.57
N ILE A 206 7.13 7.17 5.20
CA ILE A 206 5.97 6.34 4.95
C ILE A 206 5.37 5.86 6.27
N GLN A 207 4.08 6.10 6.46
CA GLN A 207 3.30 5.54 7.57
C GLN A 207 2.84 4.12 7.23
N ARG A 208 2.33 3.91 6.00
CA ARG A 208 1.94 2.62 5.47
C ARG A 208 1.82 2.65 3.95
N ILE A 209 1.89 1.48 3.35
CA ILE A 209 1.59 1.24 1.94
C ILE A 209 0.37 0.33 1.88
N GLU A 210 -0.62 0.71 1.09
CA GLU A 210 -1.84 -0.06 0.83
C GLU A 210 -1.87 -0.42 -0.65
N ILE A 211 -1.98 -1.72 -0.97
CA ILE A 211 -2.03 -2.20 -2.36
C ILE A 211 -3.29 -3.02 -2.56
N LEU A 212 -4.17 -2.52 -3.42
CA LEU A 212 -5.33 -3.25 -3.93
C LEU A 212 -4.87 -4.01 -5.17
N LYS A 213 -4.98 -5.34 -5.15
CA LYS A 213 -4.53 -6.19 -6.26
C LYS A 213 -5.70 -6.46 -7.21
N GLY A 214 -5.57 -6.01 -8.45
CA GLY A 214 -6.65 -6.01 -9.41
C GLY A 214 -7.62 -4.82 -9.24
N PRO A 215 -8.70 -4.75 -10.02
CA PRO A 215 -9.63 -3.62 -10.05
C PRO A 215 -10.62 -3.63 -8.86
N LEU A 216 -10.10 -3.57 -7.66
CA LEU A 216 -10.85 -3.68 -6.39
C LEU A 216 -11.58 -2.42 -5.97
N SER A 217 -11.50 -1.33 -6.73
CA SER A 217 -12.18 -0.09 -6.36
C SER A 217 -12.59 0.72 -7.57
N VAL A 218 -13.86 1.03 -7.66
CA VAL A 218 -14.43 1.93 -8.65
C VAL A 218 -14.06 3.40 -8.41
N GLN A 219 -13.50 3.76 -7.26
CA GLN A 219 -13.17 5.14 -6.91
C GLN A 219 -12.03 5.72 -7.74
N TYR A 220 -11.14 4.89 -8.28
CA TYR A 220 -9.90 5.35 -8.91
C TYR A 220 -9.93 5.41 -10.45
N GLY A 221 -10.99 4.94 -11.09
CA GLY A 221 -11.23 5.06 -12.54
C GLY A 221 -10.10 4.52 -13.42
N THR A 222 -9.79 5.23 -14.48
CA THR A 222 -8.84 4.79 -15.50
C THR A 222 -7.45 4.43 -14.95
N GLY A 223 -6.88 3.31 -15.43
CA GLY A 223 -5.55 2.83 -15.09
C GLY A 223 -5.51 1.81 -13.95
N SER A 224 -6.64 1.47 -13.32
CA SER A 224 -6.70 0.52 -12.20
C SER A 224 -6.85 -0.95 -12.60
N ILE A 225 -6.58 -1.32 -13.86
CA ILE A 225 -6.69 -2.70 -14.34
C ILE A 225 -5.80 -3.66 -13.56
N GLY A 226 -4.56 -3.25 -13.25
CA GLY A 226 -3.61 -4.04 -12.47
C GLY A 226 -3.77 -3.85 -10.96
N GLY A 227 -4.38 -2.76 -10.55
CA GLY A 227 -4.56 -2.43 -9.14
C GLY A 227 -4.18 -1.00 -8.79
N VAL A 228 -4.16 -0.75 -7.47
CA VAL A 228 -3.87 0.57 -6.90
C VAL A 228 -2.81 0.43 -5.81
N ALA A 229 -1.77 1.25 -5.86
CA ALA A 229 -0.78 1.39 -4.80
C ALA A 229 -0.90 2.79 -4.18
N ASN A 230 -1.34 2.87 -2.93
CA ASN A 230 -1.47 4.12 -2.20
C ASN A 230 -0.43 4.20 -1.09
N ILE A 231 0.42 5.18 -1.17
CA ILE A 231 1.48 5.46 -0.22
C ILE A 231 1.00 6.55 0.73
N ILE A 232 0.76 6.18 1.98
CA ILE A 232 0.33 7.12 3.02
C ILE A 232 1.58 7.60 3.76
N THR A 233 1.82 8.91 3.76
CA THR A 233 2.93 9.54 4.46
C THR A 233 2.56 9.87 5.91
N LYS A 234 3.57 10.00 6.78
CA LYS A 234 3.37 10.40 8.17
C LYS A 234 2.79 11.80 8.25
N SER A 235 1.79 12.00 9.10
CA SER A 235 1.19 13.32 9.40
C SER A 235 0.95 13.50 10.89
N GLY A 236 0.61 14.72 11.33
CA GLY A 236 0.07 14.97 12.65
C GLY A 236 -1.36 14.45 12.79
N ASN A 237 -1.89 14.51 13.99
CA ASN A 237 -3.27 14.14 14.30
C ASN A 237 -3.83 15.04 15.42
N PHE A 238 -5.15 15.16 15.47
CA PHE A 238 -5.80 15.81 16.61
C PHE A 238 -5.73 14.92 17.84
N SER A 239 -5.29 15.48 18.97
CA SER A 239 -5.15 14.79 20.26
C SER A 239 -5.85 15.57 21.37
N SER A 240 -6.52 14.88 22.29
CA SER A 240 -7.16 15.53 23.45
C SER A 240 -6.17 16.17 24.41
N GLN A 241 -4.91 15.71 24.41
CA GLN A 241 -3.83 16.28 25.20
C GLN A 241 -2.80 16.92 24.26
N PRO A 242 -2.35 18.16 24.55
CA PRO A 242 -1.24 18.76 23.82
C PRO A 242 0.05 17.98 24.02
N GLU A 243 0.70 17.61 22.91
CA GLU A 243 1.94 16.84 22.97
C GLU A 243 2.90 17.25 21.86
N TRP A 244 4.19 17.26 22.20
CA TRP A 244 5.28 17.37 21.25
C TRP A 244 5.93 16.01 21.08
N ASN A 245 6.23 15.67 19.83
CA ASN A 245 6.93 14.43 19.51
C ASN A 245 8.05 14.74 18.51
N PHE A 246 9.23 14.27 18.83
CA PHE A 246 10.38 14.35 17.95
C PHE A 246 10.84 12.93 17.59
N GLU A 247 11.11 12.69 16.30
CA GLU A 247 11.67 11.44 15.78
C GLU A 247 12.92 11.75 14.97
N LEU A 248 14.02 11.03 15.26
CA LEU A 248 15.26 11.04 14.46
C LEU A 248 15.59 9.60 14.07
N ASN A 249 15.81 9.35 12.78
CA ASN A 249 16.27 8.06 12.27
C ASN A 249 17.52 8.25 11.43
N ASN A 250 18.58 7.50 11.75
CA ASN A 250 19.80 7.44 10.99
C ASN A 250 20.04 6.01 10.52
N SER A 251 20.42 5.85 9.27
CA SER A 251 20.79 4.54 8.74
C SER A 251 22.07 4.60 7.90
N PHE A 252 22.78 3.48 7.93
CA PHE A 252 23.95 3.23 7.11
C PHE A 252 23.80 1.86 6.44
N GLU A 253 24.24 1.75 5.18
CA GLU A 253 24.26 0.50 4.41
C GLU A 253 25.60 0.37 3.68
N SER A 254 26.30 -0.75 3.85
CA SER A 254 27.68 -0.92 3.40
C SER A 254 27.82 -1.02 1.88
N ILE A 255 26.90 -1.69 1.19
CA ILE A 255 27.04 -2.08 -0.23
C ILE A 255 27.20 -0.91 -1.21
N ALA A 256 26.62 0.24 -0.89
CA ALA A 256 26.73 1.48 -1.64
C ALA A 256 27.27 2.63 -0.78
N GLN A 257 27.87 2.33 0.39
CA GLN A 257 28.26 3.29 1.41
C GLN A 257 27.13 4.28 1.74
N GLY A 258 25.89 3.75 1.68
CA GLY A 258 24.67 4.53 1.74
C GLY A 258 24.40 5.11 3.12
N LYS A 259 24.00 6.37 3.16
CA LYS A 259 23.65 7.10 4.37
C LYS A 259 22.27 7.70 4.22
N SER A 260 21.48 7.63 5.29
CA SER A 260 20.16 8.23 5.32
C SER A 260 19.89 8.82 6.70
N THR A 261 19.36 10.04 6.72
CA THR A 261 18.93 10.73 7.93
C THR A 261 17.49 11.23 7.72
N TYR A 262 16.64 11.00 8.70
CA TYR A 262 15.26 11.48 8.73
C TYR A 262 14.96 12.10 10.10
N GLY A 263 14.45 13.31 10.10
CA GLY A 263 13.98 14.01 11.29
C GLY A 263 12.52 14.40 11.14
N ARG A 264 11.74 14.32 12.21
CA ARG A 264 10.34 14.74 12.26
C ARG A 264 10.00 15.39 13.57
N LEU A 265 9.34 16.53 13.52
CA LEU A 265 8.78 17.27 14.65
C LEU A 265 7.26 17.35 14.49
N ASN A 266 6.53 16.93 15.50
CA ASN A 266 5.09 17.04 15.60
C ASN A 266 4.65 17.82 16.81
N TYR A 267 3.58 18.58 16.65
CA TYR A 267 2.73 19.06 17.72
C TYR A 267 1.30 18.64 17.46
N ASN A 268 0.67 18.01 18.43
CA ASN A 268 -0.72 17.57 18.38
C ASN A 268 -1.49 18.22 19.52
N SER A 269 -2.71 18.69 19.25
CA SER A 269 -3.66 19.17 20.26
C SER A 269 -5.10 18.92 19.79
N ASP A 270 -6.09 19.23 20.61
CA ASP A 270 -7.48 19.03 20.22
C ASP A 270 -7.93 19.88 19.02
N LYS A 271 -7.46 21.12 18.94
CA LYS A 271 -7.86 22.06 17.87
C LYS A 271 -6.91 22.10 16.69
N PHE A 272 -5.66 21.77 16.90
CA PHE A 272 -4.60 22.07 15.95
C PHE A 272 -3.50 21.03 16.03
N TYR A 273 -3.00 20.62 14.87
CA TYR A 273 -1.74 19.89 14.79
C TYR A 273 -0.86 20.48 13.68
N PHE A 274 0.45 20.32 13.83
CA PHE A 274 1.39 20.45 12.75
C PHE A 274 2.44 19.34 12.78
N SER A 275 2.96 19.00 11.62
CA SER A 275 4.07 18.05 11.46
C SER A 275 5.03 18.59 10.43
N LEU A 276 6.31 18.57 10.74
CA LEU A 276 7.38 18.90 9.80
C LEU A 276 8.37 17.74 9.78
N SER A 277 8.68 17.21 8.61
CA SER A 277 9.70 16.18 8.45
C SER A 277 10.66 16.52 7.32
N GLN A 278 11.89 16.04 7.47
CA GLN A 278 12.93 16.12 6.46
C GLN A 278 13.71 14.83 6.38
N SER A 279 13.99 14.36 5.17
CA SER A 279 14.89 13.25 4.91
C SER A 279 16.00 13.66 3.94
N TYR A 280 17.16 13.06 4.12
CA TYR A 280 18.29 13.12 3.20
C TYR A 280 18.85 11.72 2.99
N ARG A 281 19.13 11.35 1.74
CA ARG A 281 19.74 10.07 1.37
C ARG A 281 20.88 10.31 0.40
N ASP A 282 21.98 9.56 0.57
CA ASP A 282 23.18 9.61 -0.28
C ASP A 282 23.75 8.21 -0.40
N TYR A 283 23.79 7.67 -1.60
CA TYR A 283 24.21 6.32 -1.92
C TYR A 283 25.16 6.37 -3.12
N GLY A 284 26.33 5.75 -2.98
CA GLY A 284 27.28 5.53 -4.06
C GLY A 284 26.84 4.42 -5.02
N ASP A 285 27.72 4.08 -5.94
CA ASP A 285 27.57 2.89 -6.78
C ASP A 285 27.62 1.63 -5.89
N TYR A 286 26.81 0.62 -6.22
CA TYR A 286 26.79 -0.62 -5.47
C TYR A 286 27.56 -1.74 -6.16
N GLU A 287 27.96 -2.73 -5.37
CA GLU A 287 28.54 -3.98 -5.83
C GLU A 287 27.48 -5.08 -5.83
N ALA A 288 27.40 -5.86 -6.89
CA ALA A 288 26.65 -7.11 -6.94
C ALA A 288 27.45 -8.25 -6.30
N GLY A 289 26.81 -9.42 -6.13
CA GLY A 289 27.50 -10.60 -5.61
C GLY A 289 28.79 -10.93 -6.41
N ASN A 290 29.77 -11.53 -5.74
CA ASN A 290 31.10 -11.80 -6.27
C ASN A 290 31.90 -10.52 -6.64
N ASN A 291 31.68 -9.42 -5.92
CA ASN A 291 32.40 -8.15 -6.09
C ASN A 291 32.28 -7.56 -7.51
N ILE A 292 31.13 -7.66 -8.14
CA ILE A 292 30.91 -7.07 -9.46
C ILE A 292 30.41 -5.64 -9.26
N ASP A 293 31.20 -4.65 -9.67
CA ASP A 293 30.81 -3.25 -9.66
C ASP A 293 29.65 -2.98 -10.60
N ILE A 294 28.64 -2.26 -10.12
CA ILE A 294 27.53 -1.76 -10.93
C ILE A 294 27.65 -0.23 -11.02
N PRO A 295 28.42 0.27 -11.99
CA PRO A 295 28.69 1.68 -12.12
C PRO A 295 27.45 2.45 -12.55
N ASN A 296 27.42 3.75 -12.18
CA ASN A 296 26.30 4.64 -12.48
C ASN A 296 24.98 4.19 -11.85
N SER A 297 25.05 3.69 -10.61
CA SER A 297 23.92 3.29 -9.78
C SER A 297 23.69 4.20 -8.57
N GLN A 298 24.54 5.22 -8.40
CA GLN A 298 24.50 6.20 -7.31
C GLN A 298 23.25 7.09 -7.36
N PHE A 299 22.87 7.63 -6.20
CA PHE A 299 21.85 8.68 -6.09
C PHE A 299 21.97 9.50 -4.81
N ALA A 300 21.53 10.75 -4.87
CA ALA A 300 21.30 11.58 -3.69
C ALA A 300 19.95 12.29 -3.81
N ASP A 301 19.19 12.33 -2.70
CA ASP A 301 17.92 13.05 -2.65
C ASP A 301 17.63 13.66 -1.28
N TYR A 302 16.73 14.62 -1.27
CA TYR A 302 16.13 15.16 -0.06
C TYR A 302 14.63 15.35 -0.23
N GLN A 303 13.90 15.20 0.86
CA GLN A 303 12.46 15.43 0.92
C GLN A 303 12.11 16.21 2.17
N THR A 304 11.19 17.15 2.03
CA THR A 304 10.57 17.89 3.13
C THR A 304 9.07 17.75 3.04
N ASN A 305 8.42 17.40 4.16
CA ASN A 305 6.96 17.35 4.27
C ASN A 305 6.50 18.25 5.41
N PHE A 306 5.40 18.94 5.18
CA PHE A 306 4.71 19.76 6.14
C PHE A 306 3.23 19.43 6.14
N ASN A 307 2.64 19.23 7.33
CA ASN A 307 1.22 18.99 7.50
C ASN A 307 0.66 19.91 8.58
N LEU A 308 -0.52 20.43 8.33
CA LEU A 308 -1.25 21.32 9.22
C LEU A 308 -2.71 20.88 9.26
N GLY A 309 -3.26 20.71 10.47
CA GLY A 309 -4.69 20.48 10.65
C GLY A 309 -5.29 21.48 11.63
N TYR A 310 -6.49 21.96 11.34
CA TYR A 310 -7.24 22.87 12.19
C TYR A 310 -8.71 22.51 12.28
N LYS A 311 -9.24 22.28 13.48
CA LYS A 311 -10.66 22.14 13.72
C LYS A 311 -11.33 23.51 13.83
N LEU A 312 -12.17 23.85 12.87
CA LEU A 312 -13.03 25.03 12.96
C LEU A 312 -14.06 24.87 14.10
N ASN A 313 -14.58 23.66 14.23
CA ASN A 313 -15.45 23.20 15.30
C ASN A 313 -15.48 21.66 15.32
N ASN A 314 -16.28 21.05 16.20
CA ASN A 314 -16.36 19.59 16.34
C ASN A 314 -16.87 18.85 15.08
N ARG A 315 -17.36 19.54 14.07
CA ARG A 315 -17.87 18.96 12.81
C ARG A 315 -17.05 19.33 11.60
N ASN A 316 -16.21 20.33 11.67
CA ASN A 316 -15.46 20.84 10.51
C ASN A 316 -13.97 20.88 10.84
N SER A 317 -13.16 20.24 10.01
CA SER A 317 -11.72 20.38 10.02
C SER A 317 -11.16 20.72 8.64
N LEU A 318 -10.10 21.49 8.64
CA LEU A 318 -9.29 21.83 7.48
C LEU A 318 -7.92 21.22 7.66
N GLU A 319 -7.39 20.63 6.59
CA GLU A 319 -6.07 20.04 6.59
C GLU A 319 -5.30 20.49 5.35
N PHE A 320 -4.02 20.76 5.53
CA PHE A 320 -3.11 21.12 4.46
C PHE A 320 -1.87 20.24 4.49
N THR A 321 -1.48 19.71 3.34
CA THR A 321 -0.24 18.95 3.16
C THR A 321 0.62 19.61 2.10
N GLY A 322 1.86 19.90 2.44
CA GLY A 322 2.91 20.34 1.52
C GLY A 322 4.05 19.34 1.49
N GLN A 323 4.43 18.85 0.33
CA GLN A 323 5.59 17.98 0.13
C GLN A 323 6.48 18.54 -0.96
N TYR A 324 7.79 18.45 -0.77
CA TYR A 324 8.77 18.72 -1.78
C TYR A 324 9.90 17.70 -1.73
N MET A 325 10.24 17.15 -2.88
CA MET A 325 11.33 16.19 -3.03
C MET A 325 12.17 16.58 -4.26
N GLU A 326 13.49 16.50 -4.13
CA GLU A 326 14.42 16.65 -5.24
C GLU A 326 15.53 15.60 -5.14
N ALA A 327 15.83 14.97 -6.27
CA ALA A 327 16.98 14.09 -6.44
C ALA A 327 17.90 14.66 -7.51
N LYS A 328 19.21 14.51 -7.29
CA LYS A 328 20.28 14.97 -8.18
C LYS A 328 21.22 13.85 -8.50
N ASN A 329 21.75 13.89 -9.73
CA ASN A 329 22.77 12.95 -10.21
C ASN A 329 22.40 11.48 -10.00
N VAL A 330 21.13 11.13 -10.25
CA VAL A 330 20.65 9.76 -10.12
C VAL A 330 21.14 8.95 -11.32
N GLY A 331 21.99 7.98 -11.07
CA GLY A 331 22.51 7.08 -12.08
C GLY A 331 21.48 6.08 -12.57
N ILE A 332 21.61 5.67 -13.81
CA ILE A 332 20.81 4.64 -14.46
C ILE A 332 21.79 3.64 -15.03
N PRO A 333 22.06 2.53 -14.33
CA PRO A 333 23.05 1.56 -14.72
C PRO A 333 22.68 0.83 -16.01
N GLY A 334 23.69 0.32 -16.69
CA GLY A 334 23.55 -0.53 -17.87
C GLY A 334 23.48 0.22 -19.19
N GLY A 335 24.02 -0.38 -20.21
CA GLY A 335 24.02 0.10 -21.59
C GLY A 335 22.94 -0.53 -22.47
N GLY A 336 22.28 -1.59 -22.06
CA GLY A 336 21.23 -2.32 -22.78
C GLY A 336 21.62 -2.76 -24.21
N GLU A 337 20.88 -3.67 -24.78
CA GLU A 337 21.07 -4.09 -26.18
C GLU A 337 20.87 -2.94 -27.18
N GLN A 338 20.11 -1.92 -26.78
CA GLN A 338 19.77 -0.77 -27.62
C GLN A 338 20.78 0.37 -27.57
N PHE A 339 21.75 0.30 -26.65
CA PHE A 339 22.81 1.29 -26.50
C PHE A 339 24.18 0.62 -26.47
N PRO A 340 25.22 1.29 -26.96
CA PRO A 340 26.58 0.77 -26.82
C PRO A 340 26.91 0.56 -25.34
N PRO A 341 27.80 -0.41 -25.00
CA PRO A 341 28.23 -0.65 -23.61
C PRO A 341 28.79 0.58 -22.91
N THR A 342 29.28 1.56 -23.67
CA THR A 342 29.82 2.84 -23.19
C THR A 342 28.72 3.90 -22.93
N ALA A 343 27.48 3.63 -23.26
CA ALA A 343 26.38 4.57 -23.04
C ALA A 343 26.15 4.79 -21.54
N LYS A 344 25.97 6.06 -21.16
CA LYS A 344 25.64 6.46 -19.78
C LYS A 344 24.33 7.22 -19.77
N ALA A 345 23.47 6.91 -18.80
CA ALA A 345 22.22 7.61 -18.59
C ALA A 345 22.08 8.00 -17.12
N ARG A 346 21.52 9.19 -16.85
CA ARG A 346 21.23 9.66 -15.50
C ARG A 346 20.09 10.65 -15.47
N TYR A 347 19.53 10.91 -14.31
CA TYR A 347 18.76 12.10 -14.03
C TYR A 347 19.69 13.16 -13.41
N PRO A 348 20.08 14.22 -14.15
CA PRO A 348 20.78 15.35 -13.54
C PRO A 348 19.98 15.96 -12.41
N ARG A 349 18.65 16.04 -12.62
CA ARG A 349 17.67 16.51 -11.66
C ARG A 349 16.30 15.89 -11.92
N THR A 350 15.63 15.50 -10.85
CA THR A 350 14.21 15.21 -10.85
C THR A 350 13.59 15.72 -9.55
N SER A 351 12.38 16.29 -9.62
CA SER A 351 11.69 16.79 -8.43
C SER A 351 10.20 16.58 -8.50
N ARG A 352 9.57 16.48 -7.34
CA ARG A 352 8.12 16.42 -7.15
C ARG A 352 7.74 17.33 -6.00
N ALA A 353 6.67 18.10 -6.17
CA ALA A 353 5.96 18.70 -5.06
C ALA A 353 4.52 18.19 -5.01
N LEU A 354 3.88 18.25 -3.87
CA LEU A 354 2.45 18.04 -3.67
C LEU A 354 1.94 19.10 -2.70
N TYR A 355 0.91 19.79 -3.10
CA TYR A 355 0.14 20.71 -2.27
C TYR A 355 -1.29 20.23 -2.26
N GLU A 356 -1.79 19.84 -1.08
CA GLU A 356 -3.12 19.29 -0.89
C GLU A 356 -3.86 20.12 0.15
N PHE A 357 -5.10 20.43 -0.14
CA PHE A 357 -6.05 21.01 0.80
C PHE A 357 -7.23 20.08 0.95
N GLN A 358 -7.63 19.80 2.19
CA GLN A 358 -8.74 18.93 2.53
C GLN A 358 -9.68 19.61 3.52
N TRP A 359 -10.97 19.53 3.23
CA TRP A 359 -12.04 19.87 4.17
C TRP A 359 -12.81 18.62 4.52
N ASN A 360 -12.92 18.34 5.82
CA ASN A 360 -13.75 17.26 6.35
C ASN A 360 -14.94 17.86 7.09
N TYR A 361 -16.11 17.35 6.81
CA TYR A 361 -17.36 17.74 7.47
C TYR A 361 -18.10 16.51 7.99
N LEU A 362 -18.50 16.55 9.26
CA LEU A 362 -19.31 15.54 9.95
C LEU A 362 -20.72 16.08 10.11
N PRO A 363 -21.69 15.70 9.24
CA PRO A 363 -23.07 16.20 9.28
C PRO A 363 -23.81 15.84 10.57
N ALA A 364 -24.88 16.58 10.88
CA ALA A 364 -25.71 16.32 12.06
C ALA A 364 -26.61 15.07 11.92
N PRO A 365 -27.22 14.77 10.76
CA PRO A 365 -28.03 13.57 10.60
C PRO A 365 -27.19 12.31 10.71
N LYS A 366 -27.61 11.34 11.55
CA LYS A 366 -26.87 10.10 11.78
C LYS A 366 -26.63 9.24 10.54
N PHE A 367 -27.51 9.35 9.54
CA PHE A 367 -27.36 8.60 8.29
C PHE A 367 -26.29 9.17 7.36
N TRP A 368 -25.90 10.45 7.52
CA TRP A 368 -24.85 11.09 6.74
C TRP A 368 -23.59 11.20 7.60
N GLN A 369 -22.63 10.30 7.38
CA GLN A 369 -21.48 10.13 8.26
C GLN A 369 -20.40 11.18 8.03
N LYS A 370 -20.08 11.44 6.76
CA LYS A 370 -18.93 12.28 6.41
C LYS A 370 -19.07 12.88 5.01
N THR A 371 -18.62 14.12 4.86
CA THR A 371 -18.27 14.72 3.58
C THR A 371 -16.77 15.05 3.58
N LYS A 372 -16.10 14.71 2.51
CA LYS A 372 -14.70 15.10 2.23
C LYS A 372 -14.64 15.86 0.92
N LEU A 373 -14.05 17.05 0.95
CA LEU A 373 -13.65 17.80 -0.24
C LEU A 373 -12.14 17.92 -0.23
N GLU A 374 -11.50 17.58 -1.34
CA GLU A 374 -10.05 17.58 -1.52
C GLU A 374 -9.69 18.26 -2.82
N ALA A 375 -8.67 19.10 -2.79
CA ALA A 375 -8.08 19.71 -3.98
C ALA A 375 -6.56 19.62 -3.87
N TYR A 376 -5.88 19.29 -4.97
CA TYR A 376 -4.44 19.16 -4.97
C TYR A 376 -3.79 19.67 -6.25
N TYR A 377 -2.52 20.06 -6.10
CA TYR A 377 -1.62 20.40 -7.19
C TYR A 377 -0.29 19.67 -7.02
N GLN A 378 0.12 18.95 -8.06
CA GLN A 378 1.35 18.14 -8.03
C GLN A 378 2.18 18.37 -9.29
N PRO A 379 3.20 19.26 -9.25
CA PRO A 379 4.21 19.37 -10.29
C PRO A 379 5.29 18.30 -10.14
N VAL A 380 5.69 17.71 -11.28
CA VAL A 380 6.82 16.77 -11.38
C VAL A 380 7.73 17.24 -12.51
N VAL A 381 9.00 17.45 -12.20
CA VAL A 381 10.04 17.81 -13.16
C VAL A 381 10.96 16.62 -13.37
N ARG A 382 11.24 16.29 -14.62
CA ARG A 382 12.17 15.23 -15.01
C ARG A 382 13.14 15.73 -16.05
N GLU A 383 14.42 15.68 -15.72
CA GLU A 383 15.52 15.96 -16.64
C GLU A 383 16.34 14.69 -16.80
N VAL A 384 16.58 14.26 -18.04
CA VAL A 384 17.38 13.08 -18.36
C VAL A 384 18.59 13.52 -19.18
N GLU A 385 19.73 12.92 -18.88
CA GLU A 385 20.92 13.02 -19.66
C GLU A 385 21.30 11.61 -20.16
N LEU A 386 21.42 11.48 -21.46
CA LEU A 386 21.87 10.26 -22.11
C LEU A 386 23.10 10.58 -22.95
N ILE A 387 24.18 9.84 -22.75
CA ILE A 387 25.41 9.89 -23.54
C ILE A 387 25.50 8.57 -24.31
N PRO A 388 24.92 8.48 -25.51
CA PRO A 388 24.90 7.24 -26.28
C PRO A 388 26.28 6.90 -26.86
N LYS A 389 27.13 7.88 -27.06
CA LYS A 389 28.46 7.68 -27.66
C LYS A 389 29.46 8.73 -27.17
N VAL A 390 30.61 8.26 -26.72
CA VAL A 390 31.83 9.06 -26.57
C VAL A 390 32.60 8.96 -27.89
N ILE A 391 32.90 10.10 -28.52
CA ILE A 391 33.63 10.16 -29.83
C ILE A 391 35.14 10.09 -29.56
N ASN A 392 35.59 10.89 -28.63
CA ASN A 392 36.97 10.90 -28.09
C ASN A 392 36.95 11.63 -26.73
N ASP A 393 38.12 11.73 -26.07
CA ASP A 393 38.25 12.33 -24.73
C ASP A 393 37.69 13.77 -24.63
N SER A 394 37.65 14.50 -25.75
CA SER A 394 37.24 15.90 -25.83
C SER A 394 35.84 16.07 -26.43
N THR A 395 35.18 15.00 -26.89
CA THR A 395 33.95 15.10 -27.66
C THR A 395 33.00 13.95 -27.39
N LYS A 396 31.76 14.25 -27.02
CA LYS A 396 30.71 13.24 -26.82
C LYS A 396 29.38 13.69 -27.44
N MET A 397 28.58 12.70 -27.85
CA MET A 397 27.16 12.91 -28.17
C MET A 397 26.35 12.90 -26.90
N MET A 398 25.41 13.83 -26.78
CA MET A 398 24.51 13.93 -25.63
C MET A 398 23.06 14.19 -26.08
N VAL A 399 22.14 13.49 -25.45
CA VAL A 399 20.70 13.69 -25.64
C VAL A 399 20.10 14.07 -24.28
N ASN A 400 19.42 15.20 -24.22
CA ASN A 400 18.80 15.73 -23.00
C ASN A 400 17.29 15.88 -23.20
N PRO A 401 16.48 14.83 -22.95
CA PRO A 401 15.04 15.01 -22.84
C PRO A 401 14.70 15.55 -21.44
N GLY A 402 13.73 16.46 -21.42
CA GLY A 402 13.17 16.98 -20.18
C GLY A 402 11.66 17.13 -20.28
N ALA A 403 10.99 17.02 -19.13
CA ALA A 403 9.54 17.14 -19.06
C ALA A 403 9.08 17.76 -17.74
N ASN A 404 8.07 18.61 -17.85
CA ASN A 404 7.29 19.14 -16.74
C ASN A 404 5.88 18.54 -16.81
N HIS A 405 5.48 17.86 -15.77
CA HIS A 405 4.12 17.35 -15.58
C HIS A 405 3.44 18.17 -14.50
N HIS A 406 2.26 18.70 -14.79
CA HIS A 406 1.44 19.42 -13.82
C HIS A 406 0.14 18.64 -13.63
N VAL A 407 -0.07 18.07 -12.45
CA VAL A 407 -1.30 17.38 -12.10
C VAL A 407 -2.09 18.28 -11.16
N VAL A 408 -3.33 18.58 -11.51
CA VAL A 408 -4.30 19.30 -10.68
C VAL A 408 -5.50 18.38 -10.54
N GLY A 409 -6.02 18.21 -9.34
CA GLY A 409 -7.21 17.39 -9.14
C GLY A 409 -8.08 17.86 -8.00
N PHE A 410 -9.30 17.37 -8.01
CA PHE A 410 -10.27 17.54 -6.94
C PHE A 410 -11.06 16.25 -6.73
N LYS A 411 -11.54 16.06 -5.50
CA LYS A 411 -12.42 14.96 -5.11
C LYS A 411 -13.49 15.50 -4.17
N TRP A 412 -14.72 15.08 -4.39
CA TRP A 412 -15.84 15.31 -3.48
C TRP A 412 -16.47 13.98 -3.16
N GLN A 413 -16.48 13.59 -1.90
CA GLN A 413 -16.99 12.31 -1.45
C GLN A 413 -17.93 12.49 -0.28
N ASN A 414 -19.00 11.72 -0.27
CA ASN A 414 -19.94 11.59 0.83
C ASN A 414 -20.04 10.14 1.27
N VAL A 415 -20.20 9.92 2.56
CA VAL A 415 -20.42 8.61 3.16
C VAL A 415 -21.75 8.64 3.91
N PHE A 416 -22.60 7.69 3.59
CA PHE A 416 -23.93 7.53 4.18
C PHE A 416 -24.04 6.15 4.83
N ASN A 417 -24.72 6.09 5.98
CA ASN A 417 -25.04 4.85 6.66
C ASN A 417 -26.53 4.83 6.95
N PHE A 418 -27.26 3.91 6.34
CA PHE A 418 -28.70 3.75 6.55
C PHE A 418 -29.07 2.26 6.63
N GLY A 419 -29.41 1.84 7.84
CA GLY A 419 -29.75 0.45 8.13
C GLY A 419 -28.55 -0.47 7.95
N GLN A 420 -28.62 -1.34 6.94
CA GLN A 420 -27.57 -2.32 6.62
C GLN A 420 -26.65 -1.86 5.47
N HIS A 421 -26.82 -0.62 4.98
CA HIS A 421 -26.06 -0.03 3.88
C HIS A 421 -25.01 0.96 4.39
N ASN A 422 -23.82 0.87 3.84
CA ASN A 422 -22.74 1.84 4.02
C ASN A 422 -22.30 2.31 2.63
N LEU A 423 -22.89 3.41 2.16
CA LEU A 423 -22.75 3.94 0.81
C LEU A 423 -21.73 5.07 0.78
N ALA A 424 -20.70 4.93 -0.05
CA ALA A 424 -19.81 6.01 -0.46
C ALA A 424 -20.14 6.45 -1.89
N ALA A 425 -20.38 7.75 -2.10
CA ALA A 425 -20.64 8.31 -3.42
C ALA A 425 -19.82 9.58 -3.63
N GLY A 426 -19.32 9.80 -4.83
CA GLY A 426 -18.45 10.92 -5.08
C GLY A 426 -18.22 11.28 -6.55
N LEU A 427 -17.52 12.39 -6.70
CA LEU A 427 -17.04 12.95 -7.95
C LEU A 427 -15.54 13.15 -7.85
N GLU A 428 -14.79 12.71 -8.85
CA GLU A 428 -13.35 12.91 -8.97
C GLU A 428 -13.01 13.46 -10.34
N GLY A 429 -12.21 14.52 -10.38
CA GLY A 429 -11.67 15.05 -11.62
C GLY A 429 -10.21 15.44 -11.44
N TRP A 430 -9.40 15.18 -12.47
CA TRP A 430 -8.01 15.63 -12.47
C TRP A 430 -7.52 15.91 -13.90
N GLN A 431 -6.47 16.70 -13.99
CA GLN A 431 -5.79 17.01 -15.26
C GLN A 431 -4.30 16.76 -15.10
N ARG A 432 -3.71 16.03 -16.04
CA ARG A 432 -2.27 16.04 -16.29
C ARG A 432 -1.97 16.88 -17.51
N ALA A 433 -1.19 17.96 -17.33
CA ALA A 433 -0.63 18.74 -18.42
C ALA A 433 0.86 18.34 -18.56
N TYR A 434 1.23 17.93 -19.77
CA TYR A 434 2.60 17.59 -20.15
C TYR A 434 3.20 18.71 -20.99
N ARG A 435 4.45 19.12 -20.67
CA ARG A 435 5.28 19.99 -21.48
C ARG A 435 6.69 19.44 -21.50
N GLY A 436 7.18 19.08 -22.69
CA GLY A 436 8.50 18.48 -22.85
C GLY A 436 9.37 19.12 -23.90
N TYR A 437 10.64 18.79 -23.84
CA TYR A 437 11.67 19.17 -24.81
C TYR A 437 12.70 18.05 -24.92
N ARG A 438 13.45 18.02 -26.03
CA ARG A 438 14.63 17.17 -26.22
C ARG A 438 15.67 17.92 -27.03
N TYR A 439 16.91 17.93 -26.52
CA TYR A 439 18.08 18.44 -27.22
C TYR A 439 19.02 17.31 -27.55
N LYS A 440 19.47 17.22 -28.83
CA LYS A 440 20.59 16.38 -29.25
C LYS A 440 21.78 17.31 -29.51
N LYS A 441 22.90 17.06 -28.82
CA LYS A 441 24.05 17.96 -28.79
C LYS A 441 25.32 17.20 -29.08
N LYS A 442 26.30 17.88 -29.70
CA LYS A 442 27.70 17.50 -29.67
C LYS A 442 28.38 18.38 -28.61
N VAL A 443 28.90 17.73 -27.58
CA VAL A 443 29.50 18.39 -26.41
C VAL A 443 31.01 18.30 -26.55
N PHE A 444 31.71 19.42 -26.38
CA PHE A 444 33.15 19.58 -26.48
C PHE A 444 33.69 20.05 -25.13
N THR A 445 34.92 19.63 -24.78
CA THR A 445 35.63 20.11 -23.57
C THR A 445 36.35 21.46 -23.79
N TYR A 446 36.57 21.86 -25.05
CA TYR A 446 37.45 23.00 -25.43
C TYR A 446 36.70 24.13 -26.15
N LYS A 447 35.40 24.01 -26.43
CA LYS A 447 34.58 25.02 -27.08
C LYS A 447 33.10 24.81 -26.74
N ASP A 448 32.27 25.75 -27.19
CA ASP A 448 30.84 25.71 -26.98
C ASP A 448 30.16 24.48 -27.59
N ASN A 449 29.14 23.99 -26.91
CA ASN A 449 28.34 22.86 -27.34
C ASN A 449 27.57 23.18 -28.63
N GLN A 450 27.59 22.26 -29.58
CA GLN A 450 26.81 22.36 -30.81
C GLN A 450 25.44 21.65 -30.62
N ILE A 451 24.35 22.42 -30.73
CA ILE A 451 22.99 21.86 -30.77
C ILE A 451 22.77 21.31 -32.21
N LEU A 452 22.57 20.00 -32.32
CA LEU A 452 22.31 19.33 -33.59
C LEU A 452 20.81 19.26 -33.89
N GLN A 453 20.00 19.08 -32.83
CA GLN A 453 18.56 18.92 -32.95
C GLN A 453 17.86 19.44 -31.68
N LYS A 454 16.71 20.06 -31.88
CA LYS A 454 15.78 20.44 -30.82
C LYS A 454 14.38 20.04 -31.26
N ASP A 455 13.78 19.11 -30.51
CA ASP A 455 12.45 18.59 -30.78
C ASP A 455 11.71 18.25 -29.48
N LYS A 456 10.59 17.53 -29.59
CA LYS A 456 9.80 17.03 -28.47
C LYS A 456 9.59 15.54 -28.61
N PRO A 457 9.86 14.74 -27.56
CA PRO A 457 9.55 13.31 -27.58
C PRO A 457 8.03 13.02 -27.56
N LEU A 458 7.24 13.96 -26.99
CA LEU A 458 5.77 14.00 -27.04
C LEU A 458 5.32 15.44 -27.29
N PRO A 459 4.15 15.66 -27.94
CA PRO A 459 3.50 16.95 -28.02
C PRO A 459 3.14 17.49 -26.63
N ASP A 460 3.06 18.81 -26.50
CA ASP A 460 2.43 19.42 -25.33
C ASP A 460 0.97 18.99 -25.30
N SER A 461 0.58 18.29 -24.25
CA SER A 461 -0.69 17.56 -24.19
C SER A 461 -1.37 17.73 -22.84
N ARG A 462 -2.69 17.49 -22.83
CA ARG A 462 -3.51 17.46 -21.62
C ARG A 462 -4.35 16.17 -21.62
N TYR A 463 -4.47 15.57 -20.45
CA TYR A 463 -5.28 14.40 -20.17
C TYR A 463 -6.18 14.71 -18.99
N ARG A 464 -7.51 14.65 -19.17
CA ARG A 464 -8.52 15.20 -18.24
C ARG A 464 -9.65 14.20 -17.99
N PRO A 465 -9.51 13.26 -17.09
CA PRO A 465 -10.63 12.42 -16.66
C PRO A 465 -11.53 13.15 -15.66
N LEU A 466 -12.82 12.91 -15.78
CA LEU A 466 -13.87 13.28 -14.84
C LEU A 466 -14.74 12.05 -14.63
N GLY A 467 -14.92 11.62 -13.39
CA GLY A 467 -15.69 10.43 -13.04
C GLY A 467 -16.64 10.65 -11.88
N ILE A 468 -17.81 10.03 -11.99
CA ILE A 468 -18.79 9.89 -10.91
C ILE A 468 -18.87 8.44 -10.47
N TYR A 469 -18.91 8.18 -9.17
CA TYR A 469 -18.94 6.83 -8.64
C TYR A 469 -19.85 6.69 -7.43
N ALA A 470 -20.29 5.45 -7.21
CA ALA A 470 -20.95 5.03 -5.98
C ALA A 470 -20.50 3.60 -5.62
N GLU A 471 -20.30 3.34 -4.35
CA GLU A 471 -19.91 2.04 -3.81
C GLU A 471 -20.68 1.79 -2.52
N ASP A 472 -21.40 0.66 -2.44
CA ASP A 472 -22.23 0.27 -1.30
C ASP A 472 -21.75 -1.03 -0.66
N GLU A 473 -21.66 -1.02 0.63
CA GLU A 473 -21.47 -2.20 1.47
C GLU A 473 -22.82 -2.54 2.10
N TYR A 474 -23.38 -3.67 1.69
CA TYR A 474 -24.67 -4.15 2.16
C TYR A 474 -24.51 -5.39 3.03
N GLN A 475 -24.84 -5.27 4.32
CA GLN A 475 -24.87 -6.38 5.26
C GLN A 475 -26.13 -7.21 5.04
N LEU A 476 -26.04 -8.27 4.22
CA LEU A 476 -27.19 -9.16 3.93
C LEU A 476 -27.72 -9.84 5.18
N ASN A 477 -26.80 -10.36 6.01
CA ASN A 477 -27.06 -10.97 7.31
C ASN A 477 -25.76 -11.08 8.11
N ASN A 478 -25.78 -11.70 9.29
CA ASN A 478 -24.60 -11.79 10.16
C ASN A 478 -23.40 -12.56 9.55
N LYS A 479 -23.60 -13.29 8.44
CA LYS A 479 -22.58 -14.11 7.78
C LYS A 479 -22.22 -13.64 6.38
N MET A 480 -23.02 -12.77 5.77
CA MET A 480 -22.88 -12.40 4.36
C MET A 480 -22.88 -10.90 4.18
N LYS A 481 -21.86 -10.41 3.50
CA LYS A 481 -21.70 -9.01 3.14
C LYS A 481 -21.53 -8.90 1.63
N LEU A 482 -22.33 -8.07 0.98
CA LEU A 482 -22.27 -7.78 -0.45
C LEU A 482 -21.67 -6.38 -0.65
N ASN A 483 -20.71 -6.27 -1.54
CA ASN A 483 -20.14 -5.01 -1.97
C ASN A 483 -20.50 -4.77 -3.43
N LEU A 484 -21.09 -3.62 -3.74
CA LEU A 484 -21.47 -3.23 -5.10
C LEU A 484 -20.85 -1.87 -5.42
N GLY A 485 -20.26 -1.74 -6.58
CA GLY A 485 -19.66 -0.49 -7.01
C GLY A 485 -19.89 -0.23 -8.50
N ALA A 486 -20.12 1.04 -8.84
CA ALA A 486 -20.23 1.51 -10.20
C ALA A 486 -19.56 2.88 -10.37
N ARG A 487 -18.92 3.09 -11.51
CA ARG A 487 -18.32 4.35 -11.92
C ARG A 487 -18.50 4.59 -13.41
N PHE A 488 -18.70 5.84 -13.78
CA PHE A 488 -18.66 6.31 -15.15
C PHE A 488 -17.62 7.42 -15.28
N ASP A 489 -16.80 7.34 -16.33
CA ASP A 489 -15.73 8.29 -16.63
C ASP A 489 -15.88 8.88 -18.03
N GLN A 490 -15.63 10.17 -18.13
CA GLN A 490 -15.35 10.89 -19.38
C GLN A 490 -13.90 11.35 -19.35
N ILE A 491 -13.13 11.04 -20.38
CA ILE A 491 -11.70 11.37 -20.47
C ILE A 491 -11.46 12.20 -21.72
N HIS A 492 -11.16 13.47 -21.52
CA HIS A 492 -10.85 14.38 -22.60
C HIS A 492 -9.33 14.50 -22.78
N ILE A 493 -8.86 14.25 -24.02
CA ILE A 493 -7.44 14.22 -24.39
C ILE A 493 -7.21 15.26 -25.45
N GLN A 494 -6.16 16.08 -25.28
CA GLN A 494 -5.81 17.15 -26.21
C GLN A 494 -4.30 17.19 -26.39
N ASN A 495 -3.82 17.29 -27.63
CA ASN A 495 -2.44 17.57 -27.95
C ASN A 495 -2.28 18.79 -28.86
N LYS A 496 -1.11 19.43 -28.78
CA LYS A 496 -0.72 20.51 -29.69
C LYS A 496 0.06 19.96 -30.88
N LYS A 497 -0.01 20.64 -31.99
CA LYS A 497 0.81 20.35 -33.16
C LYS A 497 2.30 20.31 -32.81
N THR A 498 3.01 19.31 -33.31
CA THR A 498 4.42 19.05 -32.99
C THR A 498 5.21 18.78 -34.27
N TYR A 499 6.35 19.43 -34.36
CA TYR A 499 7.25 19.34 -35.50
C TYR A 499 8.41 18.38 -35.23
N MET A 500 8.94 17.77 -36.29
CA MET A 500 10.09 16.85 -36.22
C MET A 500 11.36 17.55 -35.75
N THR A 501 11.55 18.82 -36.12
CA THR A 501 12.71 19.63 -35.68
C THR A 501 12.24 21.06 -35.45
N ILE A 502 12.67 21.71 -34.38
CA ILE A 502 12.29 23.07 -34.04
C ILE A 502 13.27 24.10 -34.68
N LYS A 503 14.20 23.68 -35.56
CA LYS A 503 15.03 24.57 -36.34
C LYS A 503 14.54 24.64 -37.79
N PRO A 504 14.33 25.85 -38.36
CA PRO A 504 14.09 25.99 -39.80
C PRO A 504 15.24 25.40 -40.62
N PRO A 505 14.99 24.75 -41.76
CA PRO A 505 13.75 24.78 -42.54
C PRO A 505 12.91 23.49 -42.47
N SER A 506 12.78 22.79 -41.37
CA SER A 506 11.91 21.61 -41.38
C SER A 506 10.53 21.94 -40.80
N ASP A 507 9.58 22.13 -41.69
CA ASP A 507 8.15 22.26 -41.38
C ASP A 507 7.41 20.90 -41.34
N SER A 508 8.15 19.79 -41.33
CA SER A 508 7.51 18.48 -41.27
C SER A 508 6.88 18.25 -39.90
N ILE A 509 5.60 17.93 -39.93
CA ILE A 509 4.78 17.74 -38.74
C ILE A 509 4.93 16.28 -38.31
N ARG A 510 5.22 16.06 -37.02
CA ARG A 510 5.22 14.72 -36.41
C ARG A 510 3.81 14.33 -35.96
N TRP A 511 3.15 15.24 -35.24
CA TRP A 511 1.80 15.07 -34.74
C TRP A 511 0.98 16.32 -35.02
N GLU A 512 -0.18 16.15 -35.69
CA GLU A 512 -1.17 17.21 -35.81
C GLU A 512 -1.82 17.51 -34.45
N ALA A 513 -2.38 18.70 -34.30
CA ALA A 513 -3.20 19.02 -33.14
C ALA A 513 -4.49 18.19 -33.20
N SER A 514 -4.85 17.56 -32.11
CA SER A 514 -6.08 16.78 -32.01
C SER A 514 -6.73 16.90 -30.63
N GLU A 515 -8.03 16.64 -30.61
CA GLU A 515 -8.84 16.49 -29.41
C GLU A 515 -9.64 15.20 -29.54
N ASP A 516 -9.69 14.42 -28.47
CA ASP A 516 -10.41 13.17 -28.40
C ASP A 516 -11.10 13.02 -27.04
N THR A 517 -12.16 12.22 -26.97
CA THR A 517 -12.90 11.98 -25.72
C THR A 517 -13.31 10.52 -25.63
N ASP A 518 -12.69 9.83 -24.68
CA ASP A 518 -13.04 8.46 -24.30
C ASP A 518 -14.17 8.47 -23.26
N TYR A 519 -15.10 7.52 -23.38
CA TYR A 519 -16.11 7.24 -22.35
C TYR A 519 -15.95 5.81 -21.89
N SER A 520 -16.04 5.56 -20.59
CA SER A 520 -16.00 4.21 -20.08
C SER A 520 -16.67 4.08 -18.71
N TYR A 521 -16.85 2.83 -18.28
CA TYR A 521 -17.43 2.53 -16.99
C TYR A 521 -16.68 1.41 -16.29
N SER A 522 -16.69 1.44 -14.95
CA SER A 522 -16.20 0.36 -14.10
C SER A 522 -17.33 -0.17 -13.24
N LEU A 523 -17.36 -1.49 -13.04
CA LEU A 523 -18.33 -2.19 -12.21
C LEU A 523 -17.61 -3.14 -11.27
N GLN A 524 -18.15 -3.32 -10.08
CA GLN A 524 -17.64 -4.25 -9.09
C GLN A 524 -18.79 -4.90 -8.35
N SER A 525 -18.70 -6.21 -8.15
CA SER A 525 -19.56 -6.97 -7.25
C SER A 525 -18.72 -7.94 -6.45
N GLY A 526 -18.76 -7.85 -5.14
CA GLY A 526 -17.98 -8.71 -4.25
C GLY A 526 -18.83 -9.26 -3.12
N LEU A 527 -18.61 -10.51 -2.75
CA LEU A 527 -19.29 -11.20 -1.66
C LEU A 527 -18.27 -11.70 -0.65
N ILE A 528 -18.50 -11.41 0.62
CA ILE A 528 -17.80 -12.00 1.74
C ILE A 528 -18.77 -12.93 2.47
N TYR A 529 -18.38 -14.19 2.66
CA TYR A 529 -19.14 -15.17 3.40
C TYR A 529 -18.33 -15.67 4.60
N SER A 530 -18.75 -15.26 5.80
CA SER A 530 -18.19 -15.71 7.07
C SER A 530 -18.83 -17.04 7.48
N MET A 531 -18.13 -18.14 7.22
CA MET A 531 -18.60 -19.47 7.61
C MET A 531 -18.73 -19.57 9.14
N ASN A 532 -17.73 -19.03 9.85
CA ASN A 532 -17.68 -18.90 11.30
C ASN A 532 -16.79 -17.69 11.69
N SER A 533 -16.49 -17.51 12.97
CA SER A 533 -15.67 -16.40 13.47
C SER A 533 -14.20 -16.42 13.02
N THR A 534 -13.73 -17.52 12.42
CA THR A 534 -12.32 -17.69 12.03
C THR A 534 -12.10 -17.90 10.54
N LEU A 535 -13.14 -18.19 9.76
CA LEU A 535 -13.04 -18.58 8.36
C LEU A 535 -13.99 -17.76 7.49
N ASP A 536 -13.41 -16.98 6.60
CA ASP A 536 -14.11 -16.20 5.60
C ASP A 536 -13.75 -16.67 4.17
N PHE A 537 -14.73 -16.64 3.29
CA PHE A 537 -14.57 -16.80 1.86
C PHE A 537 -14.92 -15.49 1.19
N ASN A 538 -14.11 -15.08 0.22
CA ASN A 538 -14.38 -13.90 -0.58
C ASN A 538 -14.47 -14.25 -2.06
N PHE A 539 -15.35 -13.56 -2.78
CA PHE A 539 -15.55 -13.67 -4.22
C PHE A 539 -15.68 -12.27 -4.80
N LEU A 540 -15.04 -12.03 -5.92
CA LEU A 540 -15.07 -10.75 -6.61
C LEU A 540 -15.21 -10.95 -8.11
N ILE A 541 -16.08 -10.14 -8.70
CA ILE A 541 -16.16 -9.91 -10.13
C ILE A 541 -16.07 -8.42 -10.37
N ALA A 542 -15.16 -7.99 -11.23
CA ALA A 542 -15.03 -6.58 -11.56
C ALA A 542 -14.79 -6.36 -13.06
N ARG A 543 -15.31 -5.25 -13.56
CA ARG A 543 -14.94 -4.70 -14.87
C ARG A 543 -14.18 -3.41 -14.65
N ALA A 544 -12.99 -3.31 -15.21
CA ALA A 544 -12.21 -2.09 -15.24
C ALA A 544 -11.80 -1.72 -16.67
N PHE A 545 -11.33 -0.50 -16.82
CA PHE A 545 -10.82 0.00 -18.09
C PHE A 545 -9.58 0.85 -17.88
N ARG A 546 -8.85 1.08 -18.97
CA ARG A 546 -7.73 2.03 -19.01
C ARG A 546 -7.71 2.74 -20.36
N SER A 547 -7.88 4.06 -20.36
CA SER A 547 -7.60 4.87 -21.54
C SER A 547 -6.08 4.96 -21.74
N PRO A 548 -5.57 4.81 -22.98
CA PRO A 548 -4.14 4.90 -23.27
C PRO A 548 -3.52 6.20 -22.78
N SER A 549 -2.28 6.11 -22.27
CA SER A 549 -1.55 7.27 -21.77
C SER A 549 -1.10 8.21 -22.89
N LEU A 550 -0.70 9.44 -22.52
CA LEU A 550 -0.13 10.40 -23.50
C LEU A 550 1.10 9.82 -24.18
N GLU A 551 1.90 9.04 -23.46
CA GLU A 551 3.08 8.35 -23.98
C GLU A 551 2.71 7.29 -25.01
N GLU A 552 1.71 6.49 -24.75
CA GLU A 552 1.27 5.45 -25.69
C GLU A 552 0.64 6.03 -26.94
N ARG A 553 -0.07 7.14 -26.83
CA ARG A 553 -0.68 7.84 -27.99
C ARG A 553 0.31 8.64 -28.82
N TYR A 554 1.32 9.30 -28.20
CA TYR A 554 2.08 10.35 -28.89
C TYR A 554 3.60 10.26 -28.77
N GLN A 555 4.17 9.20 -28.18
CA GLN A 555 5.64 9.13 -28.07
C GLN A 555 6.31 9.01 -29.43
N TYR A 556 7.47 9.68 -29.58
CA TYR A 556 8.46 9.38 -30.59
C TYR A 556 9.84 9.39 -29.96
N ILE A 557 10.42 8.21 -29.77
CA ILE A 557 11.70 8.02 -29.12
C ILE A 557 12.66 7.31 -30.10
N ASP A 558 13.62 8.07 -30.60
CA ASP A 558 14.71 7.57 -31.44
C ASP A 558 15.83 7.05 -30.51
N LEU A 559 16.08 5.74 -30.56
CA LEU A 559 17.13 5.06 -29.82
C LEU A 559 18.38 4.79 -30.70
N GLY A 560 18.35 5.22 -31.96
CA GLY A 560 19.42 5.10 -32.95
C GLY A 560 19.24 3.88 -33.85
N SER A 561 19.11 2.69 -33.33
CA SER A 561 18.86 1.44 -34.11
C SER A 561 17.38 1.18 -34.34
N ILE A 562 16.52 1.62 -33.40
CA ILE A 562 15.08 1.42 -33.41
C ILE A 562 14.35 2.68 -32.92
N VAL A 563 13.19 2.96 -33.47
CA VAL A 563 12.31 4.04 -33.00
C VAL A 563 11.11 3.47 -32.25
N LYS A 564 10.68 4.12 -31.15
CA LYS A 564 9.41 3.82 -30.46
C LYS A 564 8.38 4.86 -30.83
N VAL A 565 7.25 4.42 -31.37
CA VAL A 565 6.21 5.28 -31.91
C VAL A 565 4.88 4.98 -31.23
N GLY A 566 4.19 6.03 -30.76
CA GLY A 566 2.83 5.96 -30.25
C GLY A 566 1.80 5.92 -31.37
N ASP A 567 0.55 5.59 -31.02
CA ASP A 567 -0.58 5.65 -31.95
C ASP A 567 -1.74 6.45 -31.30
N PRO A 568 -2.11 7.62 -31.89
CA PRO A 568 -3.25 8.40 -31.39
C PRO A 568 -4.60 7.68 -31.45
N ALA A 569 -4.74 6.68 -32.36
CA ALA A 569 -5.97 5.94 -32.60
C ALA A 569 -6.19 4.76 -31.62
N LEU A 570 -5.36 4.62 -30.59
CA LEU A 570 -5.51 3.54 -29.61
C LEU A 570 -6.84 3.61 -28.86
N ASP A 571 -7.54 2.49 -28.83
CA ASP A 571 -8.73 2.27 -28.04
C ASP A 571 -8.42 2.01 -26.56
N SER A 572 -9.41 2.22 -25.71
CA SER A 572 -9.31 1.92 -24.26
C SER A 572 -9.26 0.42 -24.00
N GLU A 573 -8.27 -0.01 -23.20
CA GLU A 573 -8.19 -1.40 -22.70
C GLU A 573 -9.37 -1.68 -21.76
N ASN A 574 -9.92 -2.88 -21.85
CA ASN A 574 -11.00 -3.37 -21.01
C ASN A 574 -10.60 -4.67 -20.32
N SER A 575 -10.97 -4.84 -19.07
CA SER A 575 -10.63 -6.01 -18.27
C SER A 575 -11.85 -6.53 -17.53
N TRP A 576 -12.07 -7.86 -17.61
CA TRP A 576 -12.93 -8.59 -16.69
C TRP A 576 -12.07 -9.40 -15.73
N TYR A 577 -12.29 -9.19 -14.46
CA TYR A 577 -11.49 -9.74 -13.39
C TYR A 577 -12.36 -10.58 -12.45
N PHE A 578 -11.87 -11.77 -12.12
CA PHE A 578 -12.50 -12.72 -11.23
C PHE A 578 -11.49 -13.09 -10.14
N GLU A 579 -11.91 -13.10 -8.90
CA GLU A 579 -11.08 -13.54 -7.78
C GLU A 579 -11.91 -14.34 -6.80
N SER A 580 -11.30 -15.36 -6.21
CA SER A 580 -11.83 -16.10 -5.07
C SER A 580 -10.73 -16.26 -4.04
N GLY A 581 -11.07 -16.03 -2.78
CA GLY A 581 -10.11 -16.09 -1.68
C GLY A 581 -10.65 -16.80 -0.45
N ILE A 582 -9.71 -17.23 0.37
CA ILE A 582 -9.93 -17.85 1.68
C ILE A 582 -9.11 -17.07 2.69
N ASP A 583 -9.74 -16.64 3.78
CA ASP A 583 -9.12 -16.03 4.94
C ASP A 583 -9.44 -16.87 6.17
N TRP A 584 -8.44 -17.60 6.67
CA TRP A 584 -8.57 -18.39 7.88
C TRP A 584 -7.65 -17.86 8.97
N GLN A 585 -8.23 -17.39 10.06
CA GLN A 585 -7.51 -16.80 11.17
C GLN A 585 -7.94 -17.43 12.49
N THR A 586 -6.99 -18.06 13.18
CA THR A 586 -7.11 -18.54 14.55
C THR A 586 -6.12 -17.78 15.44
N GLU A 587 -6.03 -18.12 16.71
CA GLU A 587 -5.04 -17.56 17.64
C GLU A 587 -3.60 -17.85 17.21
N TYR A 588 -3.34 -19.04 16.68
CA TYR A 588 -1.98 -19.51 16.36
C TYR A 588 -1.68 -19.55 14.87
N PHE A 589 -2.70 -19.42 14.04
CA PHE A 589 -2.55 -19.65 12.60
C PHE A 589 -3.36 -18.66 11.78
N THR A 590 -2.71 -18.06 10.81
CA THR A 590 -3.35 -17.22 9.79
C THR A 590 -3.00 -17.77 8.42
N TRP A 591 -4.00 -18.00 7.58
CA TRP A 591 -3.84 -18.43 6.20
C TRP A 591 -4.72 -17.57 5.29
N ASN A 592 -4.08 -16.91 4.32
CA ASN A 592 -4.75 -16.16 3.27
C ASN A 592 -4.32 -16.71 1.91
N THR A 593 -5.26 -17.03 1.04
CA THR A 593 -4.97 -17.45 -0.34
C THR A 593 -6.00 -16.86 -1.26
N ASN A 594 -5.53 -16.31 -2.39
CA ASN A 594 -6.38 -15.78 -3.43
C ASN A 594 -5.98 -16.38 -4.77
N ILE A 595 -6.96 -16.79 -5.57
CA ILE A 595 -6.81 -17.23 -6.95
C ILE A 595 -7.50 -16.19 -7.82
N PHE A 596 -6.83 -15.76 -8.88
CA PHE A 596 -7.36 -14.72 -9.77
C PHE A 596 -7.29 -15.13 -11.24
N TYR A 597 -8.22 -14.56 -12.01
CA TYR A 597 -8.27 -14.64 -13.46
C TYR A 597 -8.68 -13.29 -14.04
N ASN A 598 -7.84 -12.74 -14.91
CA ASN A 598 -8.03 -11.44 -15.56
C ASN A 598 -8.07 -11.63 -17.08
N LEU A 599 -9.19 -11.34 -17.70
CA LEU A 599 -9.38 -11.36 -19.15
C LEU A 599 -9.35 -9.92 -19.67
N THR A 600 -8.28 -9.56 -20.38
CA THR A 600 -8.09 -8.22 -20.94
C THR A 600 -8.33 -8.24 -22.44
N ARG A 601 -9.00 -7.20 -22.94
CA ARG A 601 -9.19 -6.93 -24.37
C ARG A 601 -8.56 -5.60 -24.73
N ASP A 602 -8.13 -5.46 -25.97
CA ASP A 602 -7.53 -4.24 -26.54
C ASP A 602 -6.26 -3.82 -25.79
N LEU A 603 -5.50 -4.80 -25.28
CA LEU A 603 -4.26 -4.56 -24.52
C LEU A 603 -3.25 -3.79 -25.38
N VAL A 604 -2.75 -2.66 -24.86
CA VAL A 604 -1.73 -1.85 -25.56
C VAL A 604 -0.37 -2.50 -25.39
N ILE A 605 0.24 -2.86 -26.52
CA ILE A 605 1.56 -3.49 -26.59
C ILE A 605 2.46 -2.78 -27.62
N ASP A 606 3.76 -3.08 -27.56
CA ASP A 606 4.72 -2.73 -28.60
C ASP A 606 4.72 -3.84 -29.69
N LYS A 607 4.50 -3.45 -30.96
CA LYS A 607 4.59 -4.34 -32.11
C LYS A 607 5.83 -3.98 -32.94
N PRO A 608 6.73 -4.91 -33.22
CA PRO A 608 7.82 -4.71 -34.19
C PRO A 608 7.27 -4.37 -35.57
N GLY A 609 7.89 -3.41 -36.25
CA GLY A 609 7.53 -2.95 -37.59
C GLY A 609 8.53 -1.96 -38.13
N THR A 610 8.16 -1.19 -39.12
CA THR A 610 8.97 -0.09 -39.68
C THR A 610 8.20 1.21 -39.63
N TYR A 611 8.90 2.30 -39.32
CA TYR A 611 8.34 3.66 -39.33
C TYR A 611 9.33 4.60 -40.03
N GLU A 612 8.88 5.26 -41.12
CA GLU A 612 9.72 6.12 -41.94
C GLU A 612 11.02 5.45 -42.43
N GLY A 613 10.96 4.14 -42.74
CA GLY A 613 12.10 3.37 -43.23
C GLY A 613 13.09 2.91 -42.16
N GLN A 614 12.81 3.12 -40.87
CA GLN A 614 13.59 2.64 -39.73
C GLN A 614 12.83 1.53 -39.01
N ASP A 615 13.57 0.60 -38.39
CA ASP A 615 12.99 -0.39 -37.49
C ASP A 615 12.24 0.32 -36.36
N ALA A 616 11.03 -0.15 -36.03
CA ALA A 616 10.18 0.51 -35.08
C ALA A 616 9.48 -0.45 -34.13
N LEU A 617 9.21 0.03 -32.91
CA LEU A 617 8.22 -0.53 -31.99
C LEU A 617 7.02 0.40 -31.97
N ILE A 618 5.93 -0.03 -32.60
CA ILE A 618 4.72 0.76 -32.76
C ILE A 618 3.68 0.32 -31.74
N LYS A 619 3.08 1.26 -31.02
CA LYS A 619 1.98 0.98 -30.11
C LYS A 619 0.74 0.55 -30.90
N ILE A 620 0.15 -0.57 -30.51
CA ILE A 620 -1.11 -1.08 -31.06
C ILE A 620 -1.99 -1.64 -29.95
N ASN A 621 -3.29 -1.74 -30.20
CA ASN A 621 -4.14 -2.60 -29.42
C ASN A 621 -3.92 -4.06 -29.87
N ALA A 622 -3.44 -4.90 -28.96
CA ALA A 622 -3.46 -6.34 -29.15
C ALA A 622 -4.85 -6.86 -28.78
N GLY A 623 -5.26 -7.95 -29.38
CA GLY A 623 -6.58 -8.48 -29.16
C GLY A 623 -6.88 -8.90 -27.73
N LYS A 624 -6.89 -10.21 -27.43
CA LYS A 624 -7.27 -10.75 -26.12
C LYS A 624 -6.07 -11.34 -25.40
N ALA A 625 -5.93 -10.98 -24.13
CA ALA A 625 -4.94 -11.58 -23.24
C ALA A 625 -5.61 -12.07 -21.96
N ARG A 626 -5.05 -13.13 -21.36
CA ARG A 626 -5.43 -13.58 -20.03
C ARG A 626 -4.23 -13.54 -19.08
N LEU A 627 -4.48 -13.13 -17.84
CA LEU A 627 -3.54 -13.26 -16.74
C LEU A 627 -4.22 -14.05 -15.64
N TYR A 628 -3.53 -15.04 -15.07
CA TYR A 628 -4.07 -15.86 -14.01
C TYR A 628 -2.97 -16.33 -13.07
N GLY A 629 -3.35 -16.66 -11.85
CA GLY A 629 -2.41 -17.11 -10.86
C GLY A 629 -3.01 -17.17 -9.47
N PHE A 630 -2.13 -17.22 -8.50
CA PHE A 630 -2.50 -17.21 -7.09
C PHE A 630 -1.46 -16.47 -6.26
N ASP A 631 -1.89 -15.98 -5.11
CA ASP A 631 -1.01 -15.54 -4.02
C ASP A 631 -1.48 -16.15 -2.70
N ALA A 632 -0.54 -16.64 -1.91
CA ALA A 632 -0.79 -17.29 -0.64
C ALA A 632 0.16 -16.79 0.45
N GLN A 633 -0.35 -16.66 1.66
CA GLN A 633 0.43 -16.34 2.84
C GLN A 633 -0.05 -17.17 4.03
N ILE A 634 0.91 -17.71 4.78
CA ILE A 634 0.68 -18.43 6.02
C ILE A 634 1.52 -17.78 7.11
N LYS A 635 0.94 -17.59 8.30
CA LYS A 635 1.68 -17.26 9.53
C LYS A 635 1.29 -18.23 10.60
N TRP A 636 2.27 -18.89 11.19
CA TRP A 636 2.09 -19.84 12.27
C TRP A 636 2.82 -19.35 13.52
N LEU A 637 2.08 -18.98 14.55
CA LEU A 637 2.59 -18.64 15.86
C LEU A 637 2.82 -19.95 16.65
N ILE A 638 4.10 -20.29 16.83
CA ILE A 638 4.50 -21.53 17.52
C ILE A 638 4.52 -21.27 19.03
N ASP A 639 4.98 -20.10 19.43
CA ASP A 639 5.02 -19.63 20.81
C ASP A 639 4.87 -18.11 20.84
N THR A 640 4.66 -17.51 22.01
CA THR A 640 4.46 -16.05 22.22
C THR A 640 5.54 -15.16 21.61
N GLY A 641 6.75 -15.68 21.48
CA GLY A 641 7.88 -14.96 20.86
C GLY A 641 8.40 -15.61 19.57
N PHE A 642 7.80 -16.71 19.06
CA PHE A 642 8.31 -17.39 17.89
C PHE A 642 7.20 -17.67 16.86
N TYR A 643 7.37 -17.15 15.65
CA TYR A 643 6.48 -17.48 14.53
C TYR A 643 7.25 -17.78 13.24
N LEU A 644 6.62 -18.58 12.39
CA LEU A 644 7.01 -18.82 11.03
C LEU A 644 6.01 -18.14 10.10
N LYS A 645 6.52 -17.48 9.07
CA LYS A 645 5.68 -16.87 8.01
C LYS A 645 6.21 -17.34 6.66
N GLY A 646 5.31 -17.86 5.82
CA GLY A 646 5.59 -18.22 4.43
C GLY A 646 4.67 -17.46 3.49
N ARG A 647 5.20 -17.08 2.33
CA ARG A 647 4.42 -16.55 1.22
C ARG A 647 4.91 -17.13 -0.09
N VAL A 648 3.97 -17.34 -1.00
CA VAL A 648 4.25 -17.81 -2.36
C VAL A 648 3.27 -17.10 -3.30
N ASP A 649 3.76 -16.69 -4.45
CA ASP A 649 2.92 -16.12 -5.50
C ASP A 649 3.37 -16.60 -6.88
N TYR A 650 2.40 -16.74 -7.77
CA TYR A 650 2.59 -17.16 -9.15
C TYR A 650 1.63 -16.41 -10.06
N THR A 651 2.15 -15.95 -11.19
CA THR A 651 1.36 -15.27 -12.22
C THR A 651 1.79 -15.72 -13.60
N ARG A 652 0.82 -16.03 -14.46
CA ARG A 652 1.04 -16.31 -15.87
C ARG A 652 0.20 -15.38 -16.73
N GLY A 653 0.79 -14.86 -17.78
CA GLY A 653 0.14 -14.05 -18.81
C GLY A 653 0.24 -14.73 -20.17
N TYR A 654 -0.85 -14.68 -20.94
CA TYR A 654 -0.95 -15.34 -22.24
C TYR A 654 -1.74 -14.52 -23.26
N ASP A 655 -1.17 -14.30 -24.43
CA ASP A 655 -1.84 -13.68 -25.59
C ASP A 655 -2.69 -14.76 -26.28
N LEU A 656 -4.02 -14.60 -26.25
CA LEU A 656 -4.97 -15.57 -26.77
C LEU A 656 -5.13 -15.52 -28.30
N GLU A 657 -4.66 -14.47 -28.96
CA GLU A 657 -4.74 -14.33 -30.40
C GLU A 657 -3.48 -14.86 -31.11
N LYS A 658 -2.32 -14.65 -30.48
CA LYS A 658 -1.04 -15.08 -31.02
C LYS A 658 -0.57 -16.43 -30.47
N ASP A 659 -1.32 -17.01 -29.52
CA ASP A 659 -1.01 -18.28 -28.86
C ASP A 659 0.40 -18.30 -28.25
N GLN A 660 0.76 -17.25 -27.48
CA GLN A 660 2.10 -17.08 -26.92
C GLN A 660 2.07 -16.44 -25.53
N ASN A 661 3.16 -16.60 -24.76
CA ASN A 661 3.30 -15.95 -23.46
C ASN A 661 3.37 -14.43 -23.61
N LEU A 662 2.84 -13.70 -22.61
CA LEU A 662 3.05 -12.26 -22.49
C LEU A 662 4.45 -11.96 -21.94
N PRO A 663 5.08 -10.85 -22.35
CA PRO A 663 6.39 -10.46 -21.83
C PRO A 663 6.33 -9.93 -20.39
N SER A 664 7.46 -9.99 -19.70
CA SER A 664 7.65 -9.43 -18.36
C SER A 664 6.72 -10.04 -17.31
N MET A 665 6.46 -11.33 -17.40
CA MET A 665 5.72 -12.07 -16.37
C MET A 665 6.66 -12.49 -15.24
N PRO A 666 6.29 -12.27 -13.96
CA PRO A 666 7.11 -12.71 -12.84
C PRO A 666 7.17 -14.24 -12.77
N PRO A 667 8.33 -14.83 -12.41
CA PRO A 667 8.41 -16.24 -12.06
C PRO A 667 7.65 -16.53 -10.76
N LEU A 668 7.49 -17.80 -10.39
CA LEU A 668 7.06 -18.16 -9.05
C LEU A 668 8.03 -17.57 -8.03
N HIS A 669 7.50 -16.79 -7.09
CA HIS A 669 8.27 -16.14 -6.04
C HIS A 669 7.88 -16.69 -4.67
N PHE A 670 8.85 -16.83 -3.77
CA PHE A 670 8.62 -17.29 -2.41
C PHE A 670 9.45 -16.52 -1.40
N ASN A 671 8.93 -16.46 -0.15
CA ASN A 671 9.64 -15.87 0.97
C ASN A 671 9.22 -16.59 2.27
N PHE A 672 10.22 -17.04 3.05
CA PHE A 672 10.01 -17.67 4.35
C PHE A 672 10.75 -16.89 5.42
N ILE A 673 10.06 -16.62 6.52
CA ILE A 673 10.56 -15.83 7.65
C ILE A 673 10.41 -16.69 8.91
N ALA A 674 11.51 -16.86 9.64
CA ALA A 674 11.49 -17.32 11.02
C ALA A 674 11.78 -16.12 11.92
N HIS A 675 10.82 -15.73 12.73
CA HIS A 675 10.92 -14.59 13.67
C HIS A 675 11.00 -15.11 15.09
N TYR A 676 11.97 -14.59 15.84
CA TYR A 676 12.16 -14.94 17.24
C TYR A 676 12.33 -13.70 18.10
N GLU A 677 11.46 -13.53 19.08
CA GLU A 677 11.43 -12.42 20.06
C GLU A 677 11.41 -12.98 21.48
N PRO A 678 12.58 -13.39 22.02
CA PRO A 678 12.68 -14.00 23.35
C PRO A 678 12.28 -13.06 24.47
N PHE A 679 12.43 -11.75 24.26
CA PHE A 679 12.05 -10.69 25.19
C PHE A 679 11.32 -9.60 24.42
N SER A 680 10.47 -8.83 25.06
CA SER A 680 9.66 -7.77 24.45
C SER A 680 10.45 -6.69 23.69
N ASN A 681 11.75 -6.61 23.93
CA ASN A 681 12.64 -5.61 23.36
C ASN A 681 13.75 -6.17 22.45
N ILE A 682 13.95 -7.49 22.40
CA ILE A 682 14.96 -8.13 21.55
C ILE A 682 14.25 -9.04 20.53
N TRP A 683 14.55 -8.85 19.27
CA TRP A 683 14.01 -9.66 18.19
C TRP A 683 15.07 -10.03 17.17
N SER A 684 14.84 -11.11 16.45
CA SER A 684 15.63 -11.53 15.29
C SER A 684 14.77 -12.16 14.22
N GLU A 685 15.21 -12.07 12.98
CA GLU A 685 14.59 -12.71 11.82
C GLU A 685 15.62 -13.37 10.93
N LEU A 686 15.30 -14.59 10.51
CA LEU A 686 15.95 -15.25 9.39
C LEU A 686 14.98 -15.26 8.22
N VAL A 687 15.40 -14.73 7.06
CA VAL A 687 14.57 -14.58 5.87
C VAL A 687 15.21 -15.32 4.70
N LEU A 688 14.54 -16.33 4.18
CA LEU A 688 14.85 -16.98 2.92
C LEU A 688 13.92 -16.43 1.84
N GLU A 689 14.48 -15.79 0.83
CA GLU A 689 13.74 -15.24 -0.32
C GLU A 689 14.28 -15.85 -1.60
N GLY A 690 13.39 -16.12 -2.57
CA GLY A 690 13.81 -16.61 -3.86
C GLY A 690 12.74 -16.61 -4.93
N ALA A 691 13.17 -16.93 -6.14
CA ALA A 691 12.31 -17.11 -7.30
C ALA A 691 12.77 -18.36 -8.08
N ALA A 692 11.80 -19.04 -8.69
CA ALA A 692 12.08 -20.14 -9.62
C ALA A 692 12.66 -19.61 -10.95
N ASP A 693 13.14 -20.52 -11.79
CA ASP A 693 13.50 -20.20 -13.17
C ASP A 693 12.31 -19.63 -13.93
N GLN A 694 12.56 -18.59 -14.75
CA GLN A 694 11.55 -18.08 -15.68
C GLN A 694 11.86 -18.58 -17.08
N GLU A 695 11.20 -19.66 -17.46
CA GLU A 695 11.31 -20.30 -18.79
C GLU A 695 10.10 -19.94 -19.69
N GLN A 696 9.00 -19.46 -19.09
CA GLN A 696 7.77 -19.13 -19.83
C GLN A 696 7.80 -17.67 -20.32
N THR A 697 8.75 -17.38 -21.18
CA THR A 697 9.00 -16.06 -21.75
C THR A 697 8.24 -15.81 -23.03
N ALA A 698 8.05 -14.54 -23.39
CA ALA A 698 7.51 -14.15 -24.69
C ALA A 698 8.55 -14.35 -25.80
N PRO A 699 8.15 -14.45 -27.08
CA PRO A 699 9.10 -14.50 -28.19
C PRO A 699 10.08 -13.32 -28.17
N GLY A 700 11.39 -13.63 -28.20
CA GLY A 700 12.46 -12.63 -28.11
C GLY A 700 12.83 -12.18 -26.70
N GLU A 701 12.13 -12.65 -25.68
CA GLU A 701 12.50 -12.46 -24.29
C GLU A 701 13.41 -13.60 -23.80
N SER A 702 14.50 -13.28 -23.12
CA SER A 702 15.41 -14.30 -22.61
C SER A 702 14.91 -14.91 -21.31
N GLU A 703 15.19 -16.16 -21.07
CA GLU A 703 14.99 -16.86 -19.81
C GLU A 703 15.86 -16.27 -18.70
N THR A 704 15.43 -16.45 -17.45
CA THR A 704 16.18 -15.97 -16.28
C THR A 704 16.29 -17.09 -15.26
N PRO A 705 17.52 -17.46 -14.85
CA PRO A 705 17.73 -18.45 -13.81
C PRO A 705 17.10 -18.03 -12.48
N GLY A 706 16.56 -18.98 -11.76
CA GLY A 706 16.06 -18.81 -10.42
C GLY A 706 17.18 -18.48 -9.43
N PHE A 707 16.78 -17.97 -8.29
CA PHE A 707 17.70 -17.65 -7.21
C PHE A 707 17.07 -17.87 -5.82
N TYR A 708 17.92 -17.96 -4.82
CA TYR A 708 17.54 -17.78 -3.42
C TYR A 708 18.64 -17.01 -2.69
N ILE A 709 18.23 -16.18 -1.74
CA ILE A 709 19.10 -15.40 -0.86
C ILE A 709 18.66 -15.58 0.59
N LEU A 710 19.62 -15.47 1.49
CA LEU A 710 19.39 -15.54 2.93
C LEU A 710 19.72 -14.18 3.53
N ASN A 711 18.77 -13.63 4.32
CA ASN A 711 18.96 -12.38 5.06
C ASN A 711 18.79 -12.65 6.56
N ILE A 712 19.61 -11.98 7.37
CA ILE A 712 19.51 -12.01 8.82
C ILE A 712 19.25 -10.59 9.31
N LYS A 713 18.35 -10.46 10.27
CA LYS A 713 18.02 -9.18 10.91
C LYS A 713 17.91 -9.40 12.41
N ALA A 714 18.29 -8.40 13.18
CA ALA A 714 18.08 -8.37 14.63
C ALA A 714 17.93 -6.93 15.12
N GLY A 715 17.33 -6.76 16.27
CA GLY A 715 17.17 -5.43 16.85
C GLY A 715 16.90 -5.43 18.33
N TYR A 716 17.19 -4.29 18.92
CA TYR A 716 16.82 -3.93 20.28
C TYR A 716 15.89 -2.72 20.22
N LYS A 717 14.64 -2.88 20.65
CA LYS A 717 13.59 -1.87 20.54
C LYS A 717 13.16 -1.33 21.88
N ASN A 718 12.75 -0.06 21.90
CA ASN A 718 12.12 0.61 23.05
C ASN A 718 12.96 0.61 24.34
N PHE A 719 14.26 0.87 24.24
CA PHE A 719 15.07 1.10 25.43
C PHE A 719 15.21 2.61 25.70
N ASP A 720 15.11 2.97 26.97
CA ASP A 720 15.22 4.35 27.39
C ASP A 720 16.68 4.72 27.65
N LEU A 721 17.14 5.82 27.07
CA LEU A 721 18.43 6.42 27.31
C LEU A 721 18.23 7.91 27.51
N MET A 722 18.59 8.43 28.71
CA MET A 722 18.25 9.79 29.13
C MET A 722 16.71 10.00 29.03
N ALA A 723 16.26 11.10 28.44
CA ALA A 723 14.84 11.44 28.28
C ALA A 723 14.24 10.96 26.95
N SER A 724 14.87 9.98 26.27
CA SER A 724 14.48 9.54 24.94
C SER A 724 14.39 8.03 24.83
N ARG A 725 13.50 7.56 23.95
CA ARG A 725 13.32 6.16 23.62
C ARG A 725 14.07 5.81 22.35
N HIS A 726 14.85 4.75 22.41
CA HIS A 726 15.72 4.32 21.32
C HIS A 726 15.33 2.95 20.77
N SER A 727 15.62 2.74 19.48
CA SER A 727 15.59 1.42 18.86
C SER A 727 16.76 1.32 17.88
N ILE A 728 17.47 0.20 17.92
CA ILE A 728 18.58 -0.09 17.00
C ILE A 728 18.27 -1.39 16.29
N ASN A 729 18.35 -1.37 14.97
CA ASN A 729 18.18 -2.54 14.11
C ASN A 729 19.43 -2.70 13.24
N PHE A 730 19.89 -3.91 13.09
CA PHE A 730 21.01 -4.25 12.21
C PHE A 730 20.68 -5.51 11.42
N GLY A 731 21.33 -5.69 10.30
CA GLY A 731 21.13 -6.88 9.51
C GLY A 731 22.15 -7.05 8.40
N ILE A 732 22.07 -8.22 7.79
CA ILE A 732 22.86 -8.63 6.64
C ILE A 732 21.89 -9.07 5.56
N LYS A 733 21.89 -8.37 4.44
CA LYS A 733 21.17 -8.75 3.22
C LYS A 733 22.09 -9.62 2.37
N ASN A 734 21.54 -10.62 1.68
CA ASN A 734 22.30 -11.54 0.81
C ASN A 734 23.54 -12.11 1.51
N LEU A 735 23.33 -12.76 2.66
CA LEU A 735 24.40 -13.29 3.54
C LEU A 735 25.44 -14.12 2.79
N LEU A 736 24.99 -14.89 1.80
CA LEU A 736 25.83 -15.80 1.02
C LEU A 736 26.56 -15.11 -0.16
N ASP A 737 26.40 -13.79 -0.31
CA ASP A 737 26.97 -12.97 -1.39
C ASP A 737 26.64 -13.50 -2.78
N ARG A 738 25.43 -14.03 -2.95
CA ARG A 738 25.02 -14.66 -4.20
C ARG A 738 24.81 -13.61 -5.30
N GLN A 739 25.40 -13.84 -6.45
CA GLN A 739 25.12 -13.09 -7.66
C GLN A 739 23.79 -13.58 -8.25
N TYR A 740 22.83 -12.68 -8.42
CA TYR A 740 21.52 -13.04 -8.96
C TYR A 740 20.88 -11.87 -9.73
N LYS A 741 19.88 -12.20 -10.53
CA LYS A 741 19.08 -11.25 -11.33
C LYS A 741 17.62 -11.48 -11.05
N ARG A 742 16.82 -10.41 -11.13
CA ARG A 742 15.37 -10.52 -11.16
C ARG A 742 14.89 -10.45 -12.61
N HIS A 743 14.00 -11.32 -13.01
CA HIS A 743 13.45 -11.36 -14.38
C HIS A 743 12.86 -10.01 -14.81
N LEU A 744 12.15 -9.31 -13.91
CA LEU A 744 11.51 -8.02 -14.20
C LEU A 744 12.46 -6.81 -14.25
N THR A 745 13.75 -6.99 -14.00
CA THR A 745 14.78 -5.93 -14.08
C THR A 745 15.20 -5.61 -15.52
N ARG A 746 14.65 -6.30 -16.51
CA ARG A 746 14.98 -6.19 -17.94
C ARG A 746 14.25 -5.10 -18.69
N SER A 747 13.65 -4.14 -18.03
CA SER A 747 12.74 -3.17 -18.68
C SER A 747 13.33 -2.36 -19.83
N ARG A 748 14.65 -2.51 -20.12
CA ARG A 748 15.37 -1.86 -21.24
C ARG A 748 16.19 -2.80 -22.10
N GLY A 749 15.97 -4.10 -22.01
CA GLY A 749 16.73 -5.07 -22.81
C GLY A 749 18.15 -5.33 -22.30
N PHE A 750 18.53 -4.93 -21.09
CA PHE A 750 19.77 -5.34 -20.46
C PHE A 750 19.53 -6.00 -19.10
N GLU A 751 20.51 -6.80 -18.69
CA GLU A 751 20.46 -7.54 -17.44
C GLU A 751 21.20 -6.78 -16.34
N LEU A 752 20.52 -6.52 -15.21
CA LEU A 752 21.09 -5.87 -14.05
C LEU A 752 21.18 -6.87 -12.89
N TYR A 753 22.35 -7.07 -12.33
CA TYR A 753 22.54 -7.86 -11.11
C TYR A 753 22.04 -7.08 -9.90
N GLU A 754 21.39 -7.78 -8.98
CA GLU A 754 20.95 -7.23 -7.70
C GLU A 754 22.13 -7.07 -6.73
N PRO A 755 22.01 -6.23 -5.69
CA PRO A 755 23.09 -6.01 -4.72
C PRO A 755 23.61 -7.30 -4.07
N GLY A 756 24.92 -7.36 -3.88
CA GLY A 756 25.62 -8.39 -3.15
C GLY A 756 25.37 -8.33 -1.64
N ARG A 757 26.27 -8.91 -0.84
CA ARG A 757 26.15 -8.92 0.61
C ARG A 757 26.26 -7.49 1.17
N SER A 758 25.26 -7.07 1.94
CA SER A 758 25.17 -5.74 2.53
C SER A 758 24.89 -5.79 4.01
N PHE A 759 25.70 -5.08 4.80
CA PHE A 759 25.45 -4.83 6.22
C PHE A 759 24.73 -3.51 6.36
N TYR A 760 23.71 -3.45 7.25
CA TYR A 760 23.03 -2.19 7.56
C TYR A 760 22.82 -2.03 9.06
N ILE A 761 22.73 -0.77 9.48
CA ILE A 761 22.34 -0.37 10.81
C ILE A 761 21.33 0.79 10.73
N ASN A 762 20.25 0.70 11.49
CA ASN A 762 19.26 1.77 11.67
C ASN A 762 19.17 2.13 13.15
N TRP A 763 19.28 3.40 13.44
CA TRP A 763 19.12 3.93 14.81
C TRP A 763 17.98 4.93 14.82
N ASN A 764 16.93 4.63 15.57
CA ASN A 764 15.76 5.48 15.76
C ASN A 764 15.70 6.01 17.18
N ILE A 765 15.45 7.30 17.31
CA ILE A 765 15.32 8.04 18.56
C ILE A 765 13.96 8.73 18.58
N ARG A 766 13.23 8.64 19.68
CA ARG A 766 11.94 9.30 19.91
C ARG A 766 11.94 10.02 21.26
N ILE A 767 11.46 11.25 21.25
CA ILE A 767 11.31 12.11 22.43
C ILE A 767 9.86 12.55 22.53
#